data_34d3864a8d36910be2c964c733840ff6
#
_entry.id   34d3864a8d36910be2c964c733840ff6
#
_cell.length_a   1.000
_cell.length_b   1.000
_cell.length_c   1.000
_cell.angle_alpha   90.00
_cell.angle_beta   90.00
_cell.angle_gamma   90.00
#
_symmetry.space_group_name_H-M   'P 1'
#
loop_
_entity.id
_entity.type
_entity.pdbx_description
1 polymer ?
#
loop_
_entity_poly.entity_id
_entity_poly.type
_entity_poly.pdbx_seq_one_letter_code
_entity_poly.pdbx_strand_id
1 'polypeptide(L)'
;MTEYEYVTADIEAIVEDADLPRRLKDRVYEVIDERGGVTTEQADEIARAVSSQYNDTRVDALDPVGTVSAQSIGEPGTQMSIPYDEKVIVRQNGDTAVTEIGPFVDGILAGTETRSIEDHEVGLAPTGVEVLSLREDEKTDWKPVEEVSRHETPDELLEIGLESGRTIRATKSHSFVTREENRVVPVSGDDLNAGDWLPVIGSYDTTEPTTEIDLRSALPSDSYWFTSTLTDGGVDAVPGGSDQLRNKRQALSEGTLKTDYVYPKGGTVGLPQSFPLDEETGFFVGAWLAEGNCTEYYTSISNIDPEYQDRIRAFGDRFDLSRNEYENTSGFSTGYDIRLNGTVLADVLRSIATKDGQKVVPSVAFGATDEFVSGLLAGYFGGDGNISKSAIRASSTSEQLIHGISLLLARFDVYATLGSQDNSTTLRIPKKYAPTFAEHVPVVGDRGDQLRVLVESVDPDAADSTDQIPNFGNVLREVADAAGIPKRQINSATKRQRIGRRRLERLADRVESEEAVDGLDAMDAIEQAIAGDVVWERIESIDRVESDHPYVYDFSVEGLETFTTAQGVVTHNTMNTFHYAGVAEIDVTQGLPRLIELVDARKTPDTPMMTVYLEDEYAIDRERAHEVVWSIESTKILALGDVSTNVADMVVRVDLNEDTLLERWPTVDDAGVVASEIAETIEDALGVDTRRSGTAIEFGPSEPSYRELLQLVEQLRDVVFKGIEEVTRVVIRKEQLDDGTEEFVLYTEGSAFGDVLAIEGVDASRTTCNNIHEIHKNLGIEAAREAIINETVNTLEEQGLDDVNVRHMMLVADIMTNRGTIESIGRHGISGSKDSVLARAAFEVTVNHLLSAAIHGKADRLDGVIENVIVGKPVSIGTGDVKLRMGSISTDGGKPADD
;
A
#
# COMPACT_ATOMS: atom_id res chain seq x y z
N MET A 1 -15.92 -43.82 -1.32
CA MET A 1 -15.66 -44.24 0.08
C MET A 1 -14.16 -44.53 0.13
N THR A 2 -13.41 -43.74 0.78
CA THR A 2 -11.97 -43.92 1.02
C THR A 2 -11.83 -45.23 1.81
N GLU A 3 -11.13 -46.27 1.30
CA GLU A 3 -10.84 -47.51 2.05
C GLU A 3 -9.70 -47.18 3.04
N TYR A 4 -10.03 -47.11 4.31
CA TYR A 4 -9.04 -46.96 5.39
C TYR A 4 -8.43 -48.32 5.72
N GLU A 5 -7.10 -48.42 5.73
CA GLU A 5 -6.37 -49.67 5.91
C GLU A 5 -6.41 -50.18 7.39
N TYR A 6 -6.40 -49.26 8.34
CA TYR A 6 -6.30 -49.60 9.79
C TYR A 6 -7.59 -49.41 10.58
N VAL A 7 -8.71 -49.01 9.91
CA VAL A 7 -10.02 -48.88 10.53
C VAL A 7 -10.77 -50.22 10.50
N THR A 8 -10.95 -50.85 11.65
CA THR A 8 -11.73 -52.11 11.76
C THR A 8 -13.20 -51.82 11.89
N ALA A 9 -14.05 -52.84 11.57
CA ALA A 9 -15.52 -52.70 11.67
C ALA A 9 -16.02 -52.35 13.08
N ASP A 10 -15.28 -52.72 14.13
CA ASP A 10 -15.62 -52.35 15.50
C ASP A 10 -15.28 -50.86 15.80
N ILE A 11 -14.18 -50.35 15.23
CA ILE A 11 -13.81 -48.93 15.32
C ILE A 11 -14.80 -48.07 14.51
N GLU A 12 -15.18 -48.53 13.32
CA GLU A 12 -16.18 -47.87 12.48
C GLU A 12 -17.53 -47.73 13.24
N ALA A 13 -17.97 -48.79 13.92
CA ALA A 13 -19.20 -48.77 14.71
C ALA A 13 -19.15 -47.73 15.85
N ILE A 14 -17.98 -47.58 16.52
CA ILE A 14 -17.78 -46.61 17.60
C ILE A 14 -17.86 -45.17 17.09
N VAL A 15 -17.17 -44.88 15.97
CA VAL A 15 -17.14 -43.52 15.40
C VAL A 15 -18.50 -43.16 14.78
N GLU A 16 -19.21 -44.15 14.17
CA GLU A 16 -20.55 -43.89 13.63
C GLU A 16 -21.62 -43.66 14.72
N ASP A 17 -21.48 -44.28 15.92
CA ASP A 17 -22.37 -44.06 17.07
C ASP A 17 -22.10 -42.70 17.75
N ALA A 18 -21.00 -42.06 17.50
CA ALA A 18 -20.69 -40.75 18.05
C ALA A 18 -21.56 -39.65 17.41
N ASP A 19 -22.12 -38.74 18.26
CA ASP A 19 -22.93 -37.58 17.80
C ASP A 19 -22.00 -36.49 17.22
N LEU A 20 -21.46 -36.75 16.03
CA LEU A 20 -20.54 -35.88 15.31
C LEU A 20 -21.02 -35.67 13.88
N PRO A 21 -20.80 -34.48 13.31
CA PRO A 21 -20.97 -34.25 11.89
C PRO A 21 -20.08 -35.18 11.03
N ARG A 22 -20.52 -35.49 9.80
CA ARG A 22 -19.80 -36.40 8.90
C ARG A 22 -18.34 -36.01 8.70
N ARG A 23 -18.05 -34.72 8.46
CA ARG A 23 -16.70 -34.18 8.30
C ARG A 23 -15.76 -34.52 9.48
N LEU A 24 -16.27 -34.41 10.73
CA LEU A 24 -15.47 -34.75 11.92
C LEU A 24 -15.27 -36.25 12.06
N LYS A 25 -16.27 -37.08 11.67
CA LYS A 25 -16.13 -38.53 11.63
C LYS A 25 -15.06 -38.95 10.62
N ASP A 26 -15.08 -38.36 9.43
CA ASP A 26 -14.10 -38.63 8.38
C ASP A 26 -12.69 -38.25 8.87
N ARG A 27 -12.52 -37.09 9.52
CA ARG A 27 -11.25 -36.69 10.11
C ARG A 27 -10.76 -37.62 11.24
N VAL A 28 -11.67 -38.14 12.04
CA VAL A 28 -11.36 -39.14 13.06
C VAL A 28 -10.86 -40.44 12.40
N TYR A 29 -11.48 -40.85 11.30
CA TYR A 29 -11.01 -42.02 10.53
C TYR A 29 -9.61 -41.81 9.96
N GLU A 30 -9.35 -40.65 9.33
CA GLU A 30 -8.03 -40.30 8.82
C GLU A 30 -6.94 -40.35 9.89
N VAL A 31 -7.16 -39.70 11.04
CA VAL A 31 -6.18 -39.73 12.15
C VAL A 31 -5.96 -41.10 12.72
N ILE A 32 -7.02 -41.94 12.77
CA ILE A 32 -6.87 -43.36 13.24
C ILE A 32 -6.06 -44.18 12.23
N ASP A 33 -6.32 -43.93 10.92
CA ASP A 33 -5.62 -44.63 9.83
C ASP A 33 -4.14 -44.26 9.76
N GLU A 34 -3.83 -42.94 9.80
CA GLU A 34 -2.45 -42.41 9.82
C GLU A 34 -1.61 -42.97 10.99
N ARG A 35 -2.21 -43.11 12.19
CA ARG A 35 -1.49 -43.65 13.36
C ARG A 35 -1.28 -45.14 13.28
N GLY A 36 -2.17 -45.88 12.70
CA GLY A 36 -2.17 -47.35 12.66
C GLY A 36 -2.23 -47.99 14.04
N GLY A 37 -2.83 -49.17 14.16
CA GLY A 37 -2.79 -50.00 15.38
C GLY A 37 -3.56 -49.45 16.60
N VAL A 38 -4.53 -48.52 16.37
CA VAL A 38 -5.41 -47.99 17.42
C VAL A 38 -6.35 -49.10 17.90
N THR A 39 -6.46 -49.26 19.23
CA THR A 39 -7.39 -50.22 19.84
C THR A 39 -8.80 -49.69 19.91
N THR A 40 -9.81 -50.56 20.04
CA THR A 40 -11.22 -50.13 20.19
C THR A 40 -11.46 -49.21 21.40
N GLU A 41 -10.71 -49.45 22.52
CA GLU A 41 -10.80 -48.56 23.69
C GLU A 41 -10.23 -47.17 23.43
N GLN A 42 -9.13 -47.09 22.66
CA GLN A 42 -8.52 -45.80 22.26
C GLN A 42 -9.41 -45.07 21.25
N ALA A 43 -10.02 -45.78 20.30
CA ALA A 43 -10.96 -45.19 19.36
C ALA A 43 -12.21 -44.60 20.07
N ASP A 44 -12.74 -45.33 21.10
CA ASP A 44 -13.85 -44.80 21.91
C ASP A 44 -13.42 -43.56 22.72
N GLU A 45 -12.20 -43.56 23.28
CA GLU A 45 -11.66 -42.39 23.99
C GLU A 45 -11.48 -41.19 23.05
N ILE A 46 -10.95 -41.40 21.86
CA ILE A 46 -10.82 -40.36 20.80
C ILE A 46 -12.20 -39.82 20.41
N ALA A 47 -13.16 -40.68 20.07
CA ALA A 47 -14.49 -40.29 19.67
C ALA A 47 -15.22 -39.50 20.76
N ARG A 48 -15.09 -39.88 22.01
CA ARG A 48 -15.65 -39.13 23.15
C ARG A 48 -14.96 -37.80 23.37
N ALA A 49 -13.64 -37.70 23.27
CA ALA A 49 -12.89 -36.48 23.42
C ALA A 49 -13.29 -35.47 22.32
N VAL A 50 -13.37 -35.93 21.07
CA VAL A 50 -13.83 -35.09 19.95
C VAL A 50 -15.28 -34.66 20.11
N SER A 51 -16.17 -35.58 20.55
CA SER A 51 -17.57 -35.22 20.82
C SER A 51 -17.73 -34.22 21.97
N SER A 52 -16.92 -34.35 23.02
CA SER A 52 -16.94 -33.40 24.13
C SER A 52 -16.52 -32.01 23.65
N GLN A 53 -15.38 -31.94 22.95
CA GLN A 53 -14.88 -30.69 22.44
C GLN A 53 -15.83 -30.05 21.40
N TYR A 54 -16.45 -30.86 20.53
CA TYR A 54 -17.46 -30.39 19.58
C TYR A 54 -18.70 -29.83 20.30
N ASN A 55 -19.16 -30.48 21.37
CA ASN A 55 -20.29 -29.98 22.15
C ASN A 55 -19.95 -28.67 22.88
N ASP A 56 -18.73 -28.50 23.35
CA ASP A 56 -18.27 -27.27 24.00
C ASP A 56 -18.20 -26.08 23.01
N THR A 57 -18.15 -26.35 21.70
CA THR A 57 -18.21 -25.31 20.65
C THR A 57 -19.62 -24.94 20.17
N ARG A 58 -20.67 -25.58 20.74
CA ARG A 58 -22.04 -25.20 20.37
C ARG A 58 -22.42 -23.87 21.00
N VAL A 59 -22.97 -22.98 20.17
CA VAL A 59 -23.55 -21.69 20.63
C VAL A 59 -24.81 -21.94 21.43
N ASP A 60 -25.09 -21.07 22.39
CA ASP A 60 -26.31 -21.13 23.17
C ASP A 60 -27.56 -20.87 22.30
N ALA A 61 -28.68 -21.44 22.70
CA ALA A 61 -29.91 -21.21 21.95
C ALA A 61 -30.30 -19.73 22.00
N LEU A 62 -30.71 -19.19 20.84
CA LEU A 62 -31.10 -17.80 20.64
C LEU A 62 -29.98 -16.77 20.64
N ASP A 63 -28.72 -17.21 20.58
CA ASP A 63 -27.60 -16.31 20.34
C ASP A 63 -27.73 -15.58 18.98
N PRO A 64 -27.37 -14.29 18.90
CA PRO A 64 -27.49 -13.49 17.66
C PRO A 64 -26.35 -13.73 16.70
N VAL A 65 -26.13 -15.00 16.29
CA VAL A 65 -24.99 -15.42 15.46
C VAL A 65 -24.84 -14.65 14.14
N GLY A 66 -25.97 -14.23 13.53
CA GLY A 66 -25.90 -13.41 12.30
C GLY A 66 -25.36 -12.01 12.55
N THR A 67 -25.67 -11.39 13.69
CA THR A 67 -25.12 -10.08 14.08
C THR A 67 -23.63 -10.21 14.39
N VAL A 68 -23.24 -11.27 15.12
CA VAL A 68 -21.82 -11.55 15.44
C VAL A 68 -21.01 -11.83 14.16
N SER A 69 -21.58 -12.58 13.20
CA SER A 69 -20.92 -12.80 11.90
C SER A 69 -20.71 -11.51 11.13
N ALA A 70 -21.75 -10.66 11.03
CA ALA A 70 -21.65 -9.39 10.32
C ALA A 70 -20.62 -8.47 10.96
N GLN A 71 -20.57 -8.43 12.30
CA GLN A 71 -19.56 -7.67 13.03
C GLN A 71 -18.14 -8.22 12.77
N SER A 72 -17.93 -9.54 12.87
CA SER A 72 -16.61 -10.15 12.71
C SER A 72 -16.03 -10.02 11.29
N ILE A 73 -16.90 -9.92 10.27
CA ILE A 73 -16.45 -9.70 8.88
C ILE A 73 -16.23 -8.21 8.61
N GLY A 74 -17.04 -7.32 9.20
CA GLY A 74 -16.97 -5.89 8.98
C GLY A 74 -15.94 -5.17 9.85
N GLU A 75 -15.73 -5.62 11.09
CA GLU A 75 -14.86 -4.96 12.07
C GLU A 75 -13.39 -4.83 11.61
N PRO A 76 -12.76 -5.88 11.04
CA PRO A 76 -11.37 -5.76 10.60
C PRO A 76 -11.18 -4.78 9.44
N GLY A 77 -12.15 -4.66 8.54
CA GLY A 77 -12.10 -3.77 7.38
C GLY A 77 -12.23 -2.29 7.70
N THR A 78 -12.59 -1.92 8.94
CA THR A 78 -12.96 -0.53 9.27
C THR A 78 -12.06 0.16 10.31
N GLN A 79 -10.97 -0.47 10.77
CA GLN A 79 -10.20 0.03 11.92
C GLN A 79 -8.74 0.38 11.62
N MET A 80 -8.31 0.40 10.37
CA MET A 80 -6.93 0.65 9.97
C MET A 80 -6.67 2.14 9.85
N SER A 81 -5.85 2.74 10.74
CA SER A 81 -5.53 4.17 10.66
C SER A 81 -4.43 4.60 11.64
N ILE A 82 -3.89 5.78 11.44
CA ILE A 82 -2.90 6.43 12.32
C ILE A 82 -3.51 7.66 13.01
N PRO A 83 -2.99 8.09 14.17
CA PRO A 83 -3.58 9.18 14.96
C PRO A 83 -3.42 10.55 14.29
N TYR A 84 -4.28 11.49 14.69
CA TYR A 84 -4.42 12.87 14.18
C TYR A 84 -3.09 13.63 14.07
N ASP A 85 -2.22 13.51 15.06
CA ASP A 85 -0.97 14.24 15.19
C ASP A 85 0.24 13.50 14.61
N GLU A 86 0.04 12.29 14.03
CA GLU A 86 1.10 11.61 13.31
C GLU A 86 1.48 12.40 12.05
N LYS A 87 2.78 12.53 11.81
CA LYS A 87 3.27 13.33 10.69
C LYS A 87 3.62 12.46 9.51
N VAL A 88 3.18 12.90 8.34
CA VAL A 88 3.36 12.21 7.05
C VAL A 88 4.06 13.14 6.05
N ILE A 89 4.67 12.54 5.05
CA ILE A 89 5.31 13.24 3.94
C ILE A 89 4.33 13.26 2.79
N VAL A 90 3.90 14.45 2.38
CA VAL A 90 2.95 14.63 1.28
C VAL A 90 3.53 15.60 0.25
N ARG A 91 3.16 15.40 -1.01
CA ARG A 91 3.46 16.32 -2.11
C ARG A 91 2.13 16.77 -2.71
N GLN A 92 1.92 18.06 -2.82
CA GLN A 92 0.72 18.63 -3.40
C GLN A 92 1.09 19.61 -4.52
N ASN A 93 0.68 19.30 -5.75
CA ASN A 93 1.02 20.09 -6.94
C ASN A 93 2.52 20.39 -7.13
N GLY A 94 3.37 19.43 -6.74
CA GLY A 94 4.84 19.55 -6.79
C GLY A 94 5.50 20.10 -5.51
N ASP A 95 4.76 20.70 -4.60
CA ASP A 95 5.27 21.20 -3.33
C ASP A 95 5.26 20.09 -2.28
N THR A 96 6.43 19.68 -1.81
CA THR A 96 6.59 18.65 -0.77
C THR A 96 6.57 19.27 0.63
N ALA A 97 5.82 18.66 1.53
CA ALA A 97 5.70 19.10 2.93
C ALA A 97 5.61 17.92 3.91
N VAL A 98 6.07 18.16 5.14
CA VAL A 98 5.80 17.31 6.29
C VAL A 98 4.67 17.94 7.09
N THR A 99 3.54 17.23 7.21
CA THR A 99 2.33 17.72 7.86
C THR A 99 1.73 16.67 8.77
N GLU A 100 0.90 17.10 9.72
CA GLU A 100 0.07 16.19 10.52
C GLU A 100 -1.06 15.64 9.64
N ILE A 101 -1.31 14.32 9.68
CA ILE A 101 -2.28 13.67 8.82
C ILE A 101 -3.70 14.20 9.05
N GLY A 102 -4.09 14.39 10.32
CA GLY A 102 -5.43 14.84 10.67
C GLY A 102 -5.82 16.16 10.03
N PRO A 103 -5.10 17.29 10.27
CA PRO A 103 -5.39 18.57 9.64
C PRO A 103 -5.36 18.53 8.11
N PHE A 104 -4.50 17.67 7.53
CA PHE A 104 -4.40 17.51 6.09
C PHE A 104 -5.64 16.83 5.50
N VAL A 105 -6.04 15.69 6.07
CA VAL A 105 -7.23 14.95 5.64
C VAL A 105 -8.50 15.74 5.91
N ASP A 106 -8.66 16.36 7.08
CA ASP A 106 -9.82 17.22 7.41
C ASP A 106 -9.96 18.38 6.41
N GLY A 107 -8.83 18.94 5.96
CA GLY A 107 -8.83 19.99 4.94
C GLY A 107 -9.37 19.50 3.59
N ILE A 108 -9.04 18.29 3.19
CA ILE A 108 -9.55 17.65 1.95
C ILE A 108 -11.04 17.32 2.10
N LEU A 109 -11.43 16.63 3.19
CA LEU A 109 -12.82 16.25 3.44
C LEU A 109 -13.76 17.45 3.50
N ALA A 110 -13.31 18.60 4.01
CA ALA A 110 -14.10 19.84 4.02
C ALA A 110 -14.32 20.44 2.62
N GLY A 111 -13.51 20.09 1.63
CA GLY A 111 -13.53 20.63 0.27
C GLY A 111 -14.10 19.70 -0.81
N THR A 112 -14.37 18.43 -0.48
CA THR A 112 -14.84 17.39 -1.41
C THR A 112 -16.19 16.82 -1.00
N GLU A 113 -16.88 16.14 -1.93
CA GLU A 113 -18.08 15.37 -1.58
C GLU A 113 -17.63 14.15 -0.77
N THR A 114 -18.08 14.05 0.47
CA THR A 114 -17.79 12.95 1.36
C THR A 114 -18.85 11.87 1.26
N ARG A 115 -18.44 10.61 1.37
CA ARG A 115 -19.32 9.46 1.57
C ARG A 115 -19.17 9.01 3.01
N SER A 116 -20.29 8.80 3.70
CA SER A 116 -20.27 8.15 5.00
C SER A 116 -20.54 6.67 4.78
N ILE A 117 -19.58 5.84 5.13
CA ILE A 117 -19.67 4.38 5.07
C ILE A 117 -19.53 3.90 6.52
N GLU A 118 -20.67 3.53 7.16
CA GLU A 118 -20.72 3.22 8.58
C GLU A 118 -20.19 4.37 9.45
N ASP A 119 -19.14 4.15 10.24
CA ASP A 119 -18.49 5.16 11.09
C ASP A 119 -17.32 5.86 10.38
N HIS A 120 -17.11 5.57 9.09
CA HIS A 120 -16.06 6.18 8.26
C HIS A 120 -16.60 7.34 7.43
N GLU A 121 -15.83 8.40 7.38
CA GLU A 121 -15.99 9.50 6.44
C GLU A 121 -14.87 9.43 5.40
N VAL A 122 -15.22 9.16 4.15
CA VAL A 122 -14.29 8.97 3.03
C VAL A 122 -14.52 10.05 1.98
N GLY A 123 -13.46 10.61 1.44
CA GLY A 123 -13.49 11.61 0.37
C GLY A 123 -12.41 11.37 -0.68
N LEU A 124 -12.71 11.66 -1.93
CA LEU A 124 -11.73 11.59 -3.01
C LEU A 124 -10.64 12.64 -2.81
N ALA A 125 -9.38 12.24 -2.92
CA ALA A 125 -8.27 13.17 -2.88
C ALA A 125 -8.24 14.07 -4.13
N PRO A 126 -7.88 15.36 -4.00
CA PRO A 126 -7.68 16.22 -5.16
C PRO A 126 -6.54 15.72 -6.04
N THR A 127 -6.68 15.88 -7.36
CA THR A 127 -5.60 15.56 -8.30
C THR A 127 -4.30 16.30 -7.94
N GLY A 128 -3.18 15.60 -7.92
CA GLY A 128 -1.87 16.16 -7.59
C GLY A 128 -1.49 16.08 -6.11
N VAL A 129 -2.24 15.32 -5.30
CA VAL A 129 -1.82 14.90 -3.97
C VAL A 129 -1.11 13.56 -4.10
N GLU A 130 0.13 13.47 -3.62
CA GLU A 130 0.97 12.29 -3.67
C GLU A 130 1.67 12.07 -2.32
N VAL A 131 2.00 10.83 -2.02
CA VAL A 131 2.76 10.42 -0.83
C VAL A 131 3.99 9.61 -1.23
N LEU A 132 5.00 9.60 -0.38
CA LEU A 132 6.17 8.75 -0.58
C LEU A 132 5.83 7.31 -0.19
N SER A 133 5.80 6.42 -1.16
CA SER A 133 5.39 5.02 -1.07
C SER A 133 6.56 4.07 -1.32
N LEU A 134 6.47 2.86 -0.78
CA LEU A 134 7.37 1.75 -1.04
C LEU A 134 6.77 0.84 -2.11
N ARG A 135 7.59 0.42 -3.07
CA ARG A 135 7.23 -0.56 -4.10
C ARG A 135 7.65 -1.97 -3.67
N GLU A 136 7.12 -2.98 -4.35
CA GLU A 136 7.49 -4.39 -4.12
C GLU A 136 8.98 -4.69 -4.32
N ASP A 137 9.64 -3.93 -5.21
CA ASP A 137 11.07 -4.04 -5.49
C ASP A 137 11.96 -3.33 -4.45
N GLU A 138 11.40 -2.97 -3.30
CA GLU A 138 12.04 -2.23 -2.21
C GLU A 138 12.51 -0.81 -2.61
N LYS A 139 12.01 -0.27 -3.75
CA LYS A 139 12.25 1.11 -4.19
C LYS A 139 11.17 2.05 -3.69
N THR A 140 11.57 3.30 -3.45
CA THR A 140 10.63 4.38 -3.11
C THR A 140 10.13 5.10 -4.37
N ASP A 141 8.85 5.50 -4.34
CA ASP A 141 8.25 6.27 -5.43
C ASP A 141 7.18 7.22 -4.88
N TRP A 142 6.88 8.29 -5.60
CA TRP A 142 5.77 9.18 -5.27
C TRP A 142 4.51 8.66 -5.93
N LYS A 143 3.53 8.28 -5.13
CA LYS A 143 2.27 7.70 -5.59
C LYS A 143 1.09 8.62 -5.29
N PRO A 144 0.11 8.70 -6.22
CA PRO A 144 -1.09 9.48 -5.99
C PRO A 144 -1.91 8.90 -4.84
N VAL A 145 -2.47 9.80 -4.03
CA VAL A 145 -3.49 9.46 -3.05
C VAL A 145 -4.84 9.47 -3.78
N GLU A 146 -5.57 8.38 -3.74
CA GLU A 146 -6.87 8.23 -4.38
C GLU A 146 -7.99 8.72 -3.48
N GLU A 147 -8.01 8.23 -2.24
CA GLU A 147 -9.00 8.56 -1.24
C GLU A 147 -8.32 8.91 0.09
N VAL A 148 -9.00 9.70 0.88
CA VAL A 148 -8.65 9.99 2.27
C VAL A 148 -9.79 9.61 3.17
N SER A 149 -9.49 9.07 4.35
CA SER A 149 -10.51 8.62 5.29
C SER A 149 -10.22 9.04 6.73
N ARG A 150 -11.28 9.11 7.52
CA ARG A 150 -11.21 9.20 8.98
C ARG A 150 -12.34 8.41 9.62
N HIS A 151 -12.08 7.86 10.80
CA HIS A 151 -13.10 7.19 11.62
C HIS A 151 -12.86 7.44 13.12
N GLU A 152 -13.82 7.05 13.96
CA GLU A 152 -13.69 7.23 15.40
C GLU A 152 -12.48 6.48 15.96
N THR A 153 -11.75 7.14 16.86
CA THR A 153 -10.56 6.56 17.48
C THR A 153 -10.94 5.40 18.40
N PRO A 154 -10.32 4.22 18.26
CA PRO A 154 -10.51 3.12 19.21
C PRO A 154 -9.93 3.46 20.59
N ASP A 155 -10.33 2.70 21.62
CA ASP A 155 -9.89 2.92 23.01
C ASP A 155 -8.37 2.85 23.20
N GLU A 156 -7.68 2.03 22.39
CA GLU A 156 -6.23 1.82 22.47
C GLU A 156 -5.58 1.86 21.08
N LEU A 157 -4.42 2.51 20.99
CA LEU A 157 -3.51 2.48 19.85
C LEU A 157 -2.26 1.68 20.20
N LEU A 158 -1.54 1.21 19.19
CA LEU A 158 -0.19 0.68 19.32
C LEU A 158 0.83 1.81 19.13
N GLU A 159 1.84 1.85 19.97
CA GLU A 159 3.07 2.63 19.76
C GLU A 159 4.21 1.63 19.55
N ILE A 160 4.73 1.59 18.32
CA ILE A 160 5.80 0.68 17.91
C ILE A 160 7.10 1.43 17.91
N GLY A 161 8.04 1.01 18.77
CA GLY A 161 9.37 1.56 18.85
C GLY A 161 10.40 0.68 18.14
N LEU A 162 11.24 1.30 17.28
CA LEU A 162 12.29 0.63 16.51
C LEU A 162 13.67 0.76 17.17
N GLU A 163 14.60 -0.18 16.88
CA GLU A 163 15.99 -0.16 17.41
C GLU A 163 16.74 1.16 17.08
N SER A 164 16.32 1.88 16.06
CA SER A 164 16.86 3.20 15.73
C SER A 164 16.36 4.35 16.60
N GLY A 165 15.38 4.10 17.46
CA GLY A 165 14.70 5.10 18.26
C GLY A 165 13.57 5.85 17.53
N ARG A 166 13.17 5.39 16.34
CA ARG A 166 11.96 5.84 15.64
C ARG A 166 10.73 5.21 16.27
N THR A 167 9.61 5.91 16.17
CA THR A 167 8.31 5.41 16.65
C THR A 167 7.23 5.66 15.61
N ILE A 168 6.22 4.81 15.60
CA ILE A 168 4.97 5.03 14.87
C ILE A 168 3.81 4.62 15.76
N ARG A 169 2.70 5.39 15.69
CA ARG A 169 1.46 5.05 16.38
C ARG A 169 0.40 4.72 15.35
N ALA A 170 -0.35 3.64 15.59
CA ALA A 170 -1.41 3.18 14.72
C ALA A 170 -2.49 2.44 15.49
N THR A 171 -3.64 2.18 14.87
CA THR A 171 -4.66 1.26 15.40
C THR A 171 -4.11 -0.17 15.39
N LYS A 172 -4.69 -1.07 16.17
CA LYS A 172 -4.23 -2.47 16.28
C LYS A 172 -4.32 -3.23 14.95
N SER A 173 -5.40 -3.00 14.24
CA SER A 173 -5.69 -3.61 12.94
C SER A 173 -4.97 -2.92 11.77
N HIS A 174 -4.26 -1.80 12.01
CA HIS A 174 -3.48 -1.14 10.97
C HIS A 174 -2.37 -2.03 10.44
N SER A 175 -2.25 -2.09 9.12
CA SER A 175 -1.24 -2.89 8.46
C SER A 175 0.11 -2.18 8.38
N PHE A 176 1.13 -3.00 8.38
CA PHE A 176 2.51 -2.64 8.08
C PHE A 176 3.04 -3.54 6.98
N VAL A 177 4.25 -3.35 6.55
CA VAL A 177 4.92 -4.26 5.63
C VAL A 177 6.16 -4.84 6.28
N THR A 178 6.38 -6.12 6.02
CA THR A 178 7.60 -6.85 6.41
C THR A 178 8.20 -7.55 5.20
N ARG A 179 9.32 -8.25 5.39
CA ARG A 179 9.99 -8.98 4.32
C ARG A 179 9.93 -10.47 4.57
N GLU A 180 9.17 -11.19 3.76
CA GLU A 180 9.08 -12.64 3.78
C GLU A 180 9.34 -13.21 2.39
N GLU A 181 9.96 -14.37 2.30
CA GLU A 181 10.27 -15.09 1.05
C GLU A 181 10.77 -14.22 -0.12
N ASN A 182 11.60 -13.22 0.21
CA ASN A 182 12.16 -12.22 -0.70
C ASN A 182 11.15 -11.19 -1.29
N ARG A 183 9.98 -11.08 -0.69
CA ARG A 183 8.97 -10.08 -1.07
C ARG A 183 8.66 -9.18 0.10
N VAL A 184 8.17 -7.99 -0.20
CA VAL A 184 7.53 -7.11 0.76
C VAL A 184 6.09 -7.57 0.89
N VAL A 185 5.68 -7.94 2.09
CA VAL A 185 4.34 -8.47 2.37
C VAL A 185 3.67 -7.68 3.47
N PRO A 186 2.36 -7.48 3.42
CA PRO A 186 1.61 -6.84 4.50
C PRO A 186 1.58 -7.73 5.75
N VAL A 187 1.49 -7.10 6.91
CA VAL A 187 1.36 -7.74 8.23
C VAL A 187 0.50 -6.87 9.13
N SER A 188 -0.46 -7.46 9.83
CA SER A 188 -1.30 -6.73 10.79
C SER A 188 -0.48 -6.24 11.99
N GLY A 189 -0.86 -5.08 12.55
CA GLY A 189 -0.26 -4.56 13.77
C GLY A 189 -0.40 -5.49 14.97
N ASP A 190 -1.50 -6.24 15.06
CA ASP A 190 -1.73 -7.22 16.13
C ASP A 190 -0.83 -8.47 16.03
N ASP A 191 -0.33 -8.80 14.84
CA ASP A 191 0.58 -9.93 14.60
C ASP A 191 2.05 -9.56 14.81
N LEU A 192 2.36 -8.26 14.88
CA LEU A 192 3.72 -7.81 15.12
C LEU A 192 4.21 -8.12 16.52
N ASN A 193 5.45 -8.58 16.60
CA ASN A 193 6.13 -8.88 17.85
C ASN A 193 7.47 -8.15 17.98
N ALA A 194 7.91 -7.93 19.21
CA ALA A 194 9.25 -7.40 19.44
C ALA A 194 10.30 -8.35 18.82
N GLY A 195 11.07 -7.82 17.90
CA GLY A 195 12.07 -8.56 17.13
C GLY A 195 11.76 -8.71 15.65
N ASP A 196 10.53 -8.45 15.23
CA ASP A 196 10.14 -8.39 13.82
C ASP A 196 10.71 -7.15 13.11
N TRP A 197 10.58 -7.08 11.80
CA TRP A 197 11.25 -6.10 10.98
C TRP A 197 10.27 -5.22 10.23
N LEU A 198 10.49 -3.90 10.32
CA LEU A 198 9.75 -2.91 9.53
C LEU A 198 10.72 -2.11 8.65
N PRO A 199 10.30 -1.67 7.45
CA PRO A 199 11.10 -0.84 6.58
C PRO A 199 11.07 0.63 7.01
N VAL A 200 12.23 1.25 6.93
CA VAL A 200 12.44 2.67 7.14
C VAL A 200 13.10 3.25 5.91
N ILE A 201 12.66 4.40 5.43
CA ILE A 201 13.23 5.06 4.27
C ILE A 201 14.72 5.32 4.50
N GLY A 202 15.55 4.75 3.63
CA GLY A 202 16.99 4.96 3.59
C GLY A 202 17.40 5.90 2.46
N SER A 203 16.61 5.94 1.38
CA SER A 203 16.80 6.80 0.22
C SER A 203 15.47 7.20 -0.42
N TYR A 204 15.39 8.39 -1.02
CA TYR A 204 14.28 8.80 -1.88
C TYR A 204 14.71 9.93 -2.83
N ASP A 205 14.09 9.99 -3.99
CA ASP A 205 14.36 10.97 -5.04
C ASP A 205 13.30 12.08 -5.10
N THR A 206 13.71 13.24 -5.61
CA THR A 206 12.83 14.36 -5.94
C THR A 206 12.84 14.61 -7.45
N THR A 207 11.73 14.33 -8.13
CA THR A 207 11.65 14.37 -9.60
C THR A 207 11.60 15.78 -10.19
N GLU A 208 11.00 16.74 -9.52
CA GLU A 208 10.87 18.14 -9.94
C GLU A 208 11.25 19.07 -8.78
N PRO A 209 12.58 19.35 -8.58
CA PRO A 209 12.98 20.11 -7.42
C PRO A 209 12.57 21.58 -7.51
N THR A 210 12.06 22.11 -6.40
CA THR A 210 11.75 23.53 -6.23
C THR A 210 13.06 24.33 -6.14
N THR A 211 13.22 25.31 -7.04
CA THR A 211 14.44 26.12 -7.14
C THR A 211 14.34 27.48 -6.43
N GLU A 212 13.13 27.93 -6.10
CA GLU A 212 12.88 29.24 -5.49
C GLU A 212 11.57 29.25 -4.69
N ILE A 213 11.45 30.15 -3.73
CA ILE A 213 10.23 30.41 -2.97
C ILE A 213 9.66 31.76 -3.41
N ASP A 214 8.38 31.85 -3.80
CA ASP A 214 7.70 33.13 -3.90
C ASP A 214 7.37 33.65 -2.48
N LEU A 215 8.05 34.71 -2.05
CA LEU A 215 7.84 35.31 -0.73
C LEU A 215 6.43 35.91 -0.53
N ARG A 216 5.57 35.95 -1.56
CA ARG A 216 4.15 36.33 -1.37
C ARG A 216 3.39 35.25 -0.59
N SER A 217 3.73 34.02 -0.76
CA SER A 217 3.11 32.90 -0.02
C SER A 217 3.58 32.85 1.44
N ALA A 218 4.84 33.25 1.71
CA ALA A 218 5.46 33.17 3.01
C ALA A 218 5.23 34.42 3.91
N LEU A 219 4.86 35.56 3.33
CA LEU A 219 4.75 36.82 4.05
C LEU A 219 3.36 37.48 3.91
N PRO A 220 2.79 38.06 4.99
CA PRO A 220 1.48 38.68 4.97
C PRO A 220 1.46 39.93 4.09
N SER A 221 0.57 40.02 3.11
CA SER A 221 0.44 41.09 2.14
C SER A 221 0.10 42.46 2.76
N ASP A 222 -0.43 42.48 3.98
CA ASP A 222 -0.76 43.70 4.72
C ASP A 222 0.44 44.38 5.36
N SER A 223 1.57 43.69 5.50
CA SER A 223 2.80 44.17 6.20
C SER A 223 3.94 44.50 5.24
N TYR A 224 3.88 44.06 3.99
CA TYR A 224 4.96 44.18 3.02
C TYR A 224 4.53 44.86 1.70
N TRP A 225 5.53 45.40 0.97
CA TRP A 225 5.42 45.94 -0.38
C TRP A 225 6.08 44.97 -1.36
N PHE A 226 5.33 44.42 -2.29
CA PHE A 226 5.83 43.63 -3.41
C PHE A 226 5.99 44.53 -4.64
N THR A 227 7.22 44.75 -5.09
CA THR A 227 7.47 45.76 -6.13
C THR A 227 6.93 45.34 -7.50
N SER A 228 6.77 44.07 -7.79
CA SER A 228 6.10 43.54 -8.99
C SER A 228 4.65 44.05 -9.09
N THR A 229 3.90 44.09 -8.01
CA THR A 229 2.51 44.62 -8.02
C THR A 229 2.42 46.15 -8.12
N LEU A 230 3.53 46.85 -7.80
CA LEU A 230 3.60 48.29 -7.94
C LEU A 230 3.71 48.76 -9.41
N THR A 231 4.23 47.93 -10.30
CA THR A 231 4.45 48.16 -11.73
C THR A 231 3.21 47.86 -12.57
N ASP A 232 2.37 46.92 -12.20
CA ASP A 232 1.24 46.43 -13.02
C ASP A 232 -0.04 47.25 -12.98
N GLY A 233 -0.04 48.44 -12.36
CA GLY A 233 -1.19 49.35 -12.40
C GLY A 233 -2.47 48.91 -11.70
N GLY A 234 -2.48 47.75 -11.07
CA GLY A 234 -3.59 47.21 -10.28
C GLY A 234 -3.82 48.00 -9.01
N VAL A 235 -5.00 48.66 -8.92
CA VAL A 235 -5.36 49.57 -7.81
C VAL A 235 -6.02 48.84 -6.67
N ASP A 236 -6.30 47.57 -6.78
CA ASP A 236 -7.09 46.81 -5.81
C ASP A 236 -6.18 46.07 -4.82
N ALA A 237 -6.23 46.51 -3.57
CA ALA A 237 -5.61 45.89 -2.38
C ALA A 237 -4.15 46.28 -2.06
N VAL A 238 -3.81 47.58 -2.05
CA VAL A 238 -2.56 48.01 -1.42
C VAL A 238 -2.86 48.58 -0.02
N PRO A 239 -2.41 47.93 1.06
CA PRO A 239 -2.58 48.46 2.40
C PRO A 239 -1.67 49.68 2.61
N GLY A 240 -2.24 50.83 2.84
CA GLY A 240 -1.51 52.07 3.14
C GLY A 240 -2.08 53.26 2.32
N GLY A 241 -2.12 54.42 2.89
CA GLY A 241 -2.67 55.60 2.28
C GLY A 241 -1.99 55.95 0.95
N SER A 242 -2.66 56.69 0.07
CA SER A 242 -2.23 57.10 -1.27
C SER A 242 -0.83 57.73 -1.34
N ASP A 243 -0.40 58.37 -0.26
CA ASP A 243 0.89 59.03 -0.20
C ASP A 243 2.07 58.04 0.00
N GLN A 244 1.90 56.97 0.76
CA GLN A 244 2.95 55.95 0.94
C GLN A 244 3.17 55.15 -0.37
N LEU A 245 2.09 54.84 -1.08
CA LEU A 245 2.16 54.19 -2.38
C LEU A 245 2.89 55.09 -3.41
N ARG A 246 2.58 56.36 -3.44
CA ARG A 246 3.23 57.34 -4.33
C ARG A 246 4.73 57.43 -4.04
N ASN A 247 5.13 57.53 -2.74
CA ASN A 247 6.53 57.58 -2.33
C ASN A 247 7.29 56.29 -2.73
N LYS A 248 6.70 55.10 -2.58
CA LYS A 248 7.33 53.85 -2.97
C LYS A 248 7.46 53.72 -4.51
N ARG A 249 6.45 54.12 -5.28
CA ARG A 249 6.54 54.19 -6.73
C ARG A 249 7.62 55.17 -7.19
N GLN A 250 7.77 56.28 -6.54
CA GLN A 250 8.81 57.26 -6.83
C GLN A 250 10.19 56.69 -6.51
N ALA A 251 10.39 56.04 -5.35
CA ALA A 251 11.63 55.37 -4.96
C ALA A 251 12.00 54.24 -5.94
N LEU A 252 11.02 53.50 -6.47
CA LEU A 252 11.24 52.47 -7.48
C LEU A 252 11.68 53.11 -8.82
N SER A 253 11.02 54.22 -9.25
CA SER A 253 11.38 54.96 -10.48
C SER A 253 12.72 55.65 -10.41
N GLU A 254 13.18 56.05 -9.20
CA GLU A 254 14.48 56.67 -8.94
C GLU A 254 15.59 55.66 -8.75
N GLY A 255 15.29 54.31 -8.77
CA GLY A 255 16.24 53.26 -8.60
C GLY A 255 16.71 53.04 -7.17
N THR A 256 16.06 53.67 -6.17
CA THR A 256 16.31 53.47 -4.76
C THR A 256 15.80 52.13 -4.24
N LEU A 257 14.74 51.57 -4.89
CA LEU A 257 14.21 50.25 -4.66
C LEU A 257 14.46 49.38 -5.91
N LYS A 258 14.73 48.11 -5.73
CA LYS A 258 14.88 47.15 -6.84
C LYS A 258 13.51 46.61 -7.27
N THR A 259 13.37 46.28 -8.55
CA THR A 259 12.21 45.57 -9.10
C THR A 259 12.22 44.12 -8.63
N ASP A 260 11.05 43.52 -8.54
CA ASP A 260 10.87 42.11 -8.11
C ASP A 260 11.47 41.81 -6.73
N TYR A 261 11.34 42.78 -5.81
CA TYR A 261 11.75 42.71 -4.41
C TYR A 261 10.59 42.89 -3.45
N VAL A 262 10.76 42.35 -2.26
CA VAL A 262 9.86 42.54 -1.10
C VAL A 262 10.50 43.48 -0.08
N TYR A 263 9.75 44.47 0.33
CA TYR A 263 10.21 45.46 1.33
C TYR A 263 9.21 45.63 2.48
N PRO A 264 9.64 45.79 3.73
CA PRO A 264 8.73 46.12 4.82
C PRO A 264 8.14 47.51 4.63
N LYS A 265 6.96 47.78 5.19
CA LYS A 265 6.24 49.07 5.01
C LYS A 265 7.10 50.26 5.39
N GLY A 266 7.89 50.18 6.44
CA GLY A 266 8.73 51.30 6.95
C GLY A 266 10.21 51.22 6.54
N GLY A 267 10.64 50.21 5.75
CA GLY A 267 12.05 49.93 5.45
C GLY A 267 12.42 50.08 3.98
N THR A 268 13.72 50.07 3.72
CA THR A 268 14.33 50.10 2.38
C THR A 268 15.24 48.92 2.13
N VAL A 269 15.45 48.03 3.12
CA VAL A 269 16.15 46.77 2.97
C VAL A 269 15.14 45.68 2.64
N GLY A 270 15.30 45.02 1.49
CA GLY A 270 14.39 44.00 0.99
C GLY A 270 15.12 42.78 0.49
N LEU A 271 14.38 41.74 0.16
CA LEU A 271 14.85 40.51 -0.48
C LEU A 271 14.20 40.33 -1.85
N PRO A 272 14.81 39.57 -2.77
CA PRO A 272 14.13 39.14 -4.00
C PRO A 272 12.80 38.50 -3.67
N GLN A 273 11.77 38.79 -4.48
CA GLN A 273 10.45 38.17 -4.31
C GLN A 273 10.50 36.67 -4.57
N SER A 274 11.23 36.27 -5.60
CA SER A 274 11.64 34.89 -5.87
C SER A 274 12.94 34.65 -5.12
N PHE A 275 12.84 33.97 -3.96
CA PHE A 275 13.97 33.73 -3.08
C PHE A 275 14.65 32.39 -3.45
N PRO A 276 15.91 32.40 -3.86
CA PRO A 276 16.58 31.23 -4.44
C PRO A 276 16.83 30.14 -3.41
N LEU A 277 16.62 28.89 -3.81
CA LEU A 277 16.95 27.68 -3.06
C LEU A 277 18.22 27.05 -3.62
N ASP A 278 19.35 27.67 -3.37
CA ASP A 278 20.68 27.23 -3.75
C ASP A 278 21.56 26.88 -2.53
N GLU A 279 22.77 26.39 -2.75
CA GLU A 279 23.69 25.94 -1.69
C GLU A 279 23.97 27.04 -0.66
N GLU A 280 24.18 28.32 -1.07
CA GLU A 280 24.47 29.42 -0.16
C GLU A 280 23.29 29.74 0.74
N THR A 281 22.08 29.76 0.16
CA THR A 281 20.85 29.97 0.93
C THR A 281 20.59 28.79 1.86
N GLY A 282 20.81 27.57 1.39
CA GLY A 282 20.72 26.35 2.20
C GLY A 282 21.69 26.43 3.40
N PHE A 283 22.96 26.75 3.14
CA PHE A 283 23.95 26.89 4.22
C PHE A 283 23.51 27.94 5.29
N PHE A 284 23.03 29.08 4.84
CA PHE A 284 22.58 30.12 5.76
C PHE A 284 21.38 29.67 6.61
N VAL A 285 20.41 29.00 6.00
CA VAL A 285 19.24 28.44 6.69
C VAL A 285 19.67 27.37 7.71
N GLY A 286 20.56 26.45 7.29
CA GLY A 286 21.12 25.42 8.17
C GLY A 286 21.91 26.01 9.34
N ALA A 287 22.73 27.03 9.08
CA ALA A 287 23.47 27.75 10.10
C ALA A 287 22.54 28.46 11.10
N TRP A 288 21.43 29.00 10.60
CA TRP A 288 20.42 29.61 11.48
C TRP A 288 19.68 28.55 12.31
N LEU A 289 19.35 27.41 11.71
CA LEU A 289 18.72 26.29 12.43
C LEU A 289 19.61 25.80 13.59
N ALA A 290 20.92 25.73 13.39
CA ALA A 290 21.88 25.37 14.42
C ALA A 290 21.99 26.47 15.52
N GLU A 291 22.64 27.57 15.20
CA GLU A 291 23.11 28.57 16.17
C GLU A 291 22.39 29.92 16.03
N GLY A 292 21.34 29.99 15.20
CA GLY A 292 20.69 31.26 14.84
C GLY A 292 19.62 31.73 15.84
N ASN A 293 19.40 33.03 15.84
CA ASN A 293 18.28 33.69 16.52
C ASN A 293 17.73 34.84 15.68
N CYS A 294 16.43 35.07 15.71
CA CYS A 294 15.75 36.17 15.03
C CYS A 294 15.08 37.11 16.01
N THR A 295 15.28 38.40 15.79
CA THR A 295 14.45 39.46 16.37
C THR A 295 13.54 40.02 15.26
N GLU A 296 12.75 41.07 15.60
CA GLU A 296 11.93 41.77 14.58
C GLU A 296 12.77 42.43 13.49
N TYR A 297 14.03 42.77 13.76
CA TYR A 297 14.83 43.65 12.86
C TYR A 297 16.08 43.01 12.30
N TYR A 298 16.54 41.91 12.89
CA TYR A 298 17.78 41.26 12.47
C TYR A 298 17.77 39.76 12.77
N THR A 299 18.60 39.06 12.05
CA THR A 299 18.95 37.67 12.29
C THR A 299 20.39 37.59 12.79
N SER A 300 20.67 36.83 13.84
CA SER A 300 22.02 36.62 14.36
C SER A 300 22.39 35.16 14.33
N ILE A 301 23.64 34.88 14.00
CA ILE A 301 24.24 33.54 14.04
C ILE A 301 25.55 33.64 14.82
N SER A 302 25.76 32.76 15.80
CA SER A 302 26.95 32.74 16.66
C SER A 302 27.86 31.57 16.25
N ASN A 303 29.09 31.83 15.84
CA ASN A 303 30.08 30.77 15.56
C ASN A 303 31.50 31.35 15.72
N ILE A 304 32.47 30.50 16.09
CA ILE A 304 33.87 30.87 16.27
C ILE A 304 34.75 30.52 15.08
N ASP A 305 34.29 29.63 14.18
CA ASP A 305 35.03 29.17 13.01
C ASP A 305 35.07 30.26 11.92
N PRO A 306 36.26 30.70 11.47
CA PRO A 306 36.35 31.74 10.45
C PRO A 306 35.76 31.39 9.09
N GLU A 307 35.93 30.15 8.63
CA GLU A 307 35.42 29.71 7.32
C GLU A 307 33.88 29.67 7.35
N TYR A 308 33.30 29.22 8.46
CA TYR A 308 31.86 29.24 8.68
C TYR A 308 31.31 30.67 8.72
N GLN A 309 32.02 31.58 9.41
CA GLN A 309 31.65 33.00 9.44
C GLN A 309 31.71 33.66 8.08
N ASP A 310 32.72 33.32 7.25
CA ASP A 310 32.88 33.88 5.91
C ASP A 310 31.71 33.46 4.98
N ARG A 311 31.16 32.27 5.13
CA ARG A 311 29.93 31.84 4.40
C ARG A 311 28.72 32.72 4.82
N ILE A 312 28.55 33.01 6.12
CA ILE A 312 27.46 33.85 6.60
C ILE A 312 27.63 35.29 6.07
N ARG A 313 28.86 35.81 6.03
CA ARG A 313 29.18 37.13 5.47
C ARG A 313 28.85 37.18 3.96
N ALA A 314 29.25 36.17 3.22
CA ALA A 314 28.97 36.08 1.79
C ALA A 314 27.48 36.13 1.49
N PHE A 315 26.65 35.39 2.25
CA PHE A 315 25.20 35.47 2.12
C PHE A 315 24.67 36.88 2.40
N GLY A 316 25.16 37.57 3.46
CA GLY A 316 24.79 38.95 3.76
C GLY A 316 25.16 39.94 2.64
N ASP A 317 26.34 39.77 2.06
CA ASP A 317 26.84 40.61 0.96
C ASP A 317 26.04 40.37 -0.34
N ARG A 318 25.66 39.13 -0.63
CA ARG A 318 24.81 38.76 -1.79
C ARG A 318 23.46 39.50 -1.80
N PHE A 319 22.84 39.64 -0.67
CA PHE A 319 21.52 40.29 -0.55
C PHE A 319 21.59 41.75 -0.09
N ASP A 320 22.78 42.37 -0.12
CA ASP A 320 23.03 43.76 0.34
C ASP A 320 22.54 44.01 1.81
N LEU A 321 22.64 43.05 2.68
CA LEU A 321 22.24 43.16 4.08
C LEU A 321 23.37 43.80 4.88
N SER A 322 23.08 44.90 5.59
CA SER A 322 24.05 45.47 6.47
C SER A 322 24.29 44.54 7.66
N ARG A 323 25.55 44.44 8.12
CA ARG A 323 25.91 43.56 9.21
C ARG A 323 26.56 44.30 10.39
N ASN A 324 26.39 43.75 11.59
CA ASN A 324 27.10 44.11 12.80
C ASN A 324 27.72 42.86 13.39
N GLU A 325 28.95 42.94 13.84
CA GLU A 325 29.70 41.81 14.35
C GLU A 325 30.14 42.14 15.80
N TYR A 326 29.93 41.17 16.70
CA TYR A 326 30.20 41.32 18.12
C TYR A 326 30.97 40.13 18.67
N GLU A 327 32.10 40.40 19.35
CA GLU A 327 32.76 39.42 20.16
C GLU A 327 32.11 39.36 21.54
N ASN A 328 31.53 38.22 21.88
CA ASN A 328 30.88 38.02 23.17
C ASN A 328 31.82 37.26 24.10
N THR A 329 32.35 37.99 25.09
CA THR A 329 33.29 37.45 26.08
C THR A 329 32.64 37.16 27.44
N SER A 330 31.32 37.12 27.51
CA SER A 330 30.58 36.84 28.75
C SER A 330 30.46 35.30 28.93
N GLY A 331 31.15 34.75 29.94
CA GLY A 331 31.08 33.35 30.30
C GLY A 331 32.39 32.60 30.15
N PHE A 332 32.31 31.26 30.11
CA PHE A 332 33.48 30.37 29.98
C PHE A 332 33.96 30.16 28.53
N SER A 333 33.26 30.72 27.52
CA SER A 333 33.59 30.62 26.09
C SER A 333 33.52 31.98 25.42
N THR A 334 34.39 32.20 24.43
CA THR A 334 34.33 33.35 23.54
C THR A 334 33.38 32.99 22.41
N GLY A 335 32.28 33.72 22.23
CA GLY A 335 31.37 33.62 21.10
C GLY A 335 31.61 34.78 20.13
N TYR A 336 31.36 34.55 18.84
CA TYR A 336 31.40 35.61 17.83
C TYR A 336 30.04 35.66 17.09
N ASP A 337 29.31 36.76 17.27
CA ASP A 337 27.97 36.97 16.72
C ASP A 337 28.02 37.79 15.43
N ILE A 338 27.48 37.25 14.34
CA ILE A 338 27.24 37.99 13.11
C ILE A 338 25.75 38.29 13.01
N ARG A 339 25.39 39.57 12.98
CA ARG A 339 24.03 40.07 12.87
C ARG A 339 23.79 40.64 11.48
N LEU A 340 22.86 40.07 10.71
CA LEU A 340 22.37 40.57 9.45
C LEU A 340 21.09 41.37 9.68
N ASN A 341 21.09 42.65 9.33
CA ASN A 341 19.94 43.51 9.54
C ASN A 341 19.00 43.41 8.38
N GLY A 342 17.77 42.95 8.63
CA GLY A 342 16.74 42.75 7.60
C GLY A 342 15.46 42.18 8.18
N THR A 343 14.42 43.00 8.35
CA THR A 343 13.10 42.54 8.81
C THR A 343 12.52 41.45 7.93
N VAL A 344 12.65 41.57 6.60
CA VAL A 344 12.14 40.56 5.65
C VAL A 344 12.79 39.20 5.88
N LEU A 345 14.14 39.16 6.05
CA LEU A 345 14.85 37.90 6.27
C LEU A 345 14.43 37.28 7.60
N ALA A 346 14.30 38.06 8.66
CA ALA A 346 13.89 37.57 9.97
C ALA A 346 12.47 37.00 9.94
N ASP A 347 11.56 37.65 9.21
CA ASP A 347 10.17 37.20 9.10
C ASP A 347 10.04 35.97 8.19
N VAL A 348 10.79 35.89 7.10
CA VAL A 348 10.86 34.69 6.25
C VAL A 348 11.31 33.49 7.07
N LEU A 349 12.44 33.59 7.81
CA LEU A 349 12.94 32.47 8.61
C LEU A 349 11.96 32.05 9.71
N ARG A 350 11.27 33.02 10.34
CA ARG A 350 10.22 32.70 11.32
C ARG A 350 9.01 32.03 10.68
N SER A 351 8.63 32.42 9.47
CA SER A 351 7.49 31.84 8.77
C SER A 351 7.77 30.40 8.28
N ILE A 352 8.94 30.17 7.68
CA ILE A 352 9.22 28.87 7.03
C ILE A 352 9.94 27.86 7.92
N ALA A 353 10.68 28.31 8.93
CA ALA A 353 11.58 27.46 9.72
C ALA A 353 11.30 27.47 11.23
N THR A 354 10.11 27.95 11.64
CA THR A 354 9.66 27.94 13.04
C THR A 354 8.20 27.53 13.12
N LYS A 355 7.89 26.53 13.94
CA LYS A 355 6.54 26.09 14.29
C LYS A 355 6.40 26.05 15.81
N ASP A 356 5.33 26.61 16.38
CA ASP A 356 5.05 26.66 17.82
C ASP A 356 6.21 27.20 18.70
N GLY A 357 6.98 28.14 18.13
CA GLY A 357 8.13 28.73 18.79
C GLY A 357 9.40 27.90 18.80
N GLN A 358 9.36 26.72 18.15
CA GLN A 358 10.52 25.84 17.97
C GLN A 358 11.03 25.90 16.52
N LYS A 359 12.31 25.66 16.32
CA LYS A 359 12.92 25.55 14.99
C LYS A 359 12.53 24.23 14.36
N VAL A 360 12.20 24.27 13.07
CA VAL A 360 11.86 23.10 12.26
C VAL A 360 12.57 23.19 10.90
N VAL A 361 12.82 22.08 10.25
CA VAL A 361 13.24 22.09 8.85
C VAL A 361 12.14 22.74 8.00
N PRO A 362 12.47 23.74 7.15
CA PRO A 362 11.48 24.32 6.25
C PRO A 362 10.83 23.25 5.38
N SER A 363 9.49 23.23 5.27
CA SER A 363 8.78 22.23 4.46
C SER A 363 9.28 22.20 3.02
N VAL A 364 9.58 23.36 2.44
CA VAL A 364 10.14 23.44 1.08
C VAL A 364 11.47 22.71 0.91
N ALA A 365 12.24 22.49 1.98
CA ALA A 365 13.52 21.79 1.91
C ALA A 365 13.37 20.32 1.46
N PHE A 366 12.23 19.69 1.73
CA PHE A 366 11.97 18.31 1.33
C PHE A 366 11.76 18.13 -0.18
N GLY A 367 11.36 19.20 -0.88
CA GLY A 367 11.24 19.24 -2.35
C GLY A 367 12.25 20.17 -3.03
N ALA A 368 13.21 20.78 -2.31
CA ALA A 368 14.20 21.69 -2.87
C ALA A 368 15.30 20.95 -3.67
N THR A 369 16.16 21.70 -4.33
CA THR A 369 17.35 21.16 -5.03
C THR A 369 18.33 20.48 -4.08
N ASP A 370 19.09 19.52 -4.57
CA ASP A 370 20.12 18.84 -3.77
C ASP A 370 21.21 19.80 -3.28
N GLU A 371 21.51 20.83 -4.05
CA GLU A 371 22.45 21.87 -3.65
C GLU A 371 21.95 22.63 -2.43
N PHE A 372 20.67 22.99 -2.39
CA PHE A 372 20.07 23.64 -1.21
C PHE A 372 20.12 22.75 0.02
N VAL A 373 19.72 21.46 -0.12
CA VAL A 373 19.71 20.50 0.97
C VAL A 373 21.13 20.21 1.46
N SER A 374 22.09 20.03 0.55
CA SER A 374 23.52 19.90 0.82
C SER A 374 24.03 21.09 1.66
N GLY A 375 23.73 22.30 1.20
CA GLY A 375 24.05 23.53 1.92
C GLY A 375 23.43 23.59 3.32
N LEU A 376 22.13 23.29 3.43
CA LEU A 376 21.41 23.28 4.69
C LEU A 376 22.03 22.32 5.71
N LEU A 377 22.32 21.08 5.29
CA LEU A 377 22.99 20.10 6.12
C LEU A 377 24.42 20.54 6.48
N ALA A 378 25.17 21.12 5.55
CA ALA A 378 26.51 21.64 5.81
C ALA A 378 26.48 22.78 6.86
N GLY A 379 25.54 23.71 6.75
CA GLY A 379 25.33 24.77 7.74
C GLY A 379 24.92 24.24 9.10
N TYR A 380 24.00 23.28 9.14
CA TYR A 380 23.52 22.70 10.38
C TYR A 380 24.60 21.90 11.11
N PHE A 381 25.25 20.94 10.42
CA PHE A 381 26.33 20.15 11.03
C PHE A 381 27.61 20.95 11.26
N GLY A 382 27.83 22.03 10.53
CA GLY A 382 28.88 23.00 10.80
C GLY A 382 28.66 23.81 12.07
N GLY A 383 27.40 24.03 12.47
CA GLY A 383 26.98 24.67 13.71
C GLY A 383 26.88 23.71 14.89
N ASP A 384 25.93 22.81 14.89
CA ASP A 384 25.57 21.88 15.99
C ASP A 384 26.19 20.48 15.87
N GLY A 385 26.87 20.19 14.77
CA GLY A 385 27.45 18.87 14.55
C GLY A 385 28.59 18.54 15.52
N ASN A 386 28.59 17.33 16.05
CA ASN A 386 29.68 16.75 16.84
C ASN A 386 30.27 15.56 16.09
N ILE A 387 31.46 15.73 15.52
CA ILE A 387 32.13 14.70 14.73
C ILE A 387 33.17 14.01 15.62
N SER A 388 32.91 12.75 15.92
CA SER A 388 33.79 11.91 16.77
C SER A 388 34.47 10.82 15.94
N LYS A 389 35.39 10.05 16.54
CA LYS A 389 36.04 8.92 15.84
C LYS A 389 35.09 7.77 15.45
N SER A 390 33.85 7.76 15.91
CA SER A 390 32.92 6.65 15.76
C SER A 390 31.60 7.01 15.08
N ALA A 391 31.25 8.30 15.00
CA ALA A 391 29.97 8.75 14.45
C ALA A 391 29.95 10.28 14.28
N ILE A 392 29.05 10.78 13.44
CA ILE A 392 28.62 12.17 13.38
C ILE A 392 27.32 12.25 14.18
N ARG A 393 27.15 13.27 15.01
CA ARG A 393 25.99 13.48 15.87
C ARG A 393 25.53 14.93 15.81
N ALA A 394 24.23 15.11 16.02
CA ALA A 394 23.62 16.41 16.28
C ALA A 394 22.52 16.24 17.33
N SER A 395 22.23 17.26 18.11
CA SER A 395 21.19 17.20 19.16
C SER A 395 20.41 18.49 19.17
N SER A 396 19.08 18.41 19.37
CA SER A 396 18.21 19.57 19.52
C SER A 396 17.14 19.31 20.56
N THR A 397 16.63 20.41 21.17
CA THR A 397 15.40 20.36 21.96
C THR A 397 14.14 20.27 21.09
N SER A 398 14.24 20.56 19.79
CA SER A 398 13.17 20.35 18.82
C SER A 398 13.32 18.97 18.20
N GLU A 399 12.42 18.07 18.56
CA GLU A 399 12.32 16.74 18.00
C GLU A 399 12.02 16.79 16.49
N GLN A 400 11.09 17.68 16.08
CA GLN A 400 10.71 17.88 14.67
C GLN A 400 11.90 18.31 13.80
N LEU A 401 12.81 19.13 14.35
CA LEU A 401 14.03 19.51 13.63
C LEU A 401 14.91 18.30 13.38
N ILE A 402 15.10 17.46 14.38
CA ILE A 402 15.95 16.25 14.28
C ILE A 402 15.34 15.23 13.29
N HIS A 403 14.00 15.01 13.34
CA HIS A 403 13.30 14.14 12.39
C HIS A 403 13.44 14.69 10.95
N GLY A 404 13.23 15.99 10.76
CA GLY A 404 13.40 16.60 9.45
C GLY A 404 14.84 16.51 8.92
N ILE A 405 15.85 16.72 9.75
CA ILE A 405 17.26 16.52 9.36
C ILE A 405 17.54 15.06 9.01
N SER A 406 16.98 14.09 9.75
CA SER A 406 17.11 12.66 9.43
C SER A 406 16.53 12.33 8.06
N LEU A 407 15.38 12.92 7.74
CA LEU A 407 14.73 12.73 6.44
C LEU A 407 15.51 13.38 5.29
N LEU A 408 16.07 14.59 5.49
CA LEU A 408 16.92 15.21 4.47
C LEU A 408 18.22 14.42 4.20
N LEU A 409 18.76 13.74 5.22
CA LEU A 409 19.93 12.85 5.04
C LEU A 409 19.62 11.65 4.15
N ALA A 410 18.39 11.13 4.19
CA ALA A 410 17.96 10.03 3.34
C ALA A 410 18.00 10.39 1.84
N ARG A 411 17.88 11.65 1.44
CA ARG A 411 18.09 12.09 0.05
C ARG A 411 19.49 11.82 -0.49
N PHE A 412 20.45 11.60 0.39
CA PHE A 412 21.85 11.34 0.05
C PHE A 412 22.32 9.96 0.52
N ASP A 413 21.43 9.00 0.63
CA ASP A 413 21.72 7.63 1.09
C ASP A 413 22.43 7.59 2.46
N VAL A 414 22.17 8.59 3.33
CA VAL A 414 22.77 8.70 4.64
C VAL A 414 21.76 8.37 5.72
N TYR A 415 21.81 7.14 6.20
CA TYR A 415 20.95 6.69 7.29
C TYR A 415 21.45 7.16 8.66
N ALA A 416 20.52 7.60 9.50
CA ALA A 416 20.77 8.04 10.85
C ALA A 416 19.86 7.35 11.88
N THR A 417 20.40 7.06 13.07
CA THR A 417 19.63 6.59 14.23
C THR A 417 19.26 7.77 15.11
N LEU A 418 18.12 7.69 15.75
CA LEU A 418 17.58 8.68 16.68
C LEU A 418 17.75 8.19 18.12
N GLY A 419 17.78 9.10 19.08
CA GLY A 419 17.83 8.77 20.50
C GLY A 419 17.22 9.91 21.30
N SER A 420 16.29 9.58 22.18
CA SER A 420 15.68 10.56 23.09
C SER A 420 16.41 10.57 24.45
N GLN A 421 16.68 11.75 24.95
CA GLN A 421 17.15 11.99 26.32
C GLN A 421 16.25 13.05 26.94
N ASP A 422 16.14 13.10 28.28
CA ASP A 422 15.15 13.85 29.08
C ASP A 422 14.64 15.19 28.50
N ASN A 423 15.45 15.93 27.75
CA ASN A 423 15.08 17.22 27.16
C ASN A 423 15.65 17.47 25.76
N SER A 424 16.14 16.46 25.07
CA SER A 424 16.70 16.60 23.70
C SER A 424 16.66 15.31 22.93
N THR A 425 16.44 15.45 21.64
CA THR A 425 16.55 14.35 20.66
C THR A 425 17.91 14.44 19.98
N THR A 426 18.59 13.31 19.88
CA THR A 426 19.91 13.18 19.28
C THR A 426 19.84 12.35 18.01
N LEU A 427 20.38 12.87 16.94
CA LEU A 427 20.63 12.16 15.69
C LEU A 427 22.06 11.64 15.68
N ARG A 428 22.26 10.38 15.22
CA ARG A 428 23.56 9.76 15.10
C ARG A 428 23.71 9.09 13.74
N ILE A 429 24.64 9.57 12.92
CA ILE A 429 25.06 8.94 11.67
C ILE A 429 26.16 7.94 11.99
N PRO A 430 25.96 6.63 11.73
CA PRO A 430 26.98 5.60 11.91
C PRO A 430 28.21 5.86 11.04
N LYS A 431 29.39 5.50 11.54
CA LYS A 431 30.69 5.73 10.88
C LYS A 431 30.74 5.27 9.42
N LYS A 432 30.03 4.19 9.07
CA LYS A 432 29.99 3.63 7.70
C LYS A 432 29.46 4.61 6.67
N TYR A 433 28.56 5.51 7.05
CA TYR A 433 27.99 6.53 6.17
C TYR A 433 28.81 7.83 6.09
N ALA A 434 29.92 7.93 6.84
CA ALA A 434 30.76 9.13 6.83
C ALA A 434 31.36 9.48 5.45
N PRO A 435 31.78 8.50 4.60
CA PRO A 435 32.20 8.80 3.23
C PRO A 435 31.09 9.42 2.39
N THR A 436 29.89 8.79 2.34
CA THR A 436 28.73 9.28 1.59
C THR A 436 28.27 10.66 2.12
N PHE A 437 28.24 10.83 3.44
CA PHE A 437 27.95 12.13 4.06
C PHE A 437 28.96 13.21 3.61
N ALA A 438 30.26 12.91 3.61
CA ALA A 438 31.29 13.87 3.24
C ALA A 438 31.28 14.23 1.76
N GLU A 439 30.81 13.33 0.89
CA GLU A 439 30.65 13.56 -0.55
C GLU A 439 29.56 14.59 -0.84
N HIS A 440 28.43 14.49 -0.12
CA HIS A 440 27.25 15.33 -0.37
C HIS A 440 27.13 16.55 0.57
N VAL A 441 27.76 16.53 1.75
CA VAL A 441 27.62 17.59 2.75
C VAL A 441 28.96 18.27 3.01
N PRO A 442 29.22 19.43 2.37
CA PRO A 442 30.52 20.13 2.45
C PRO A 442 30.66 20.90 3.77
N VAL A 443 30.86 20.19 4.87
CA VAL A 443 31.13 20.80 6.19
C VAL A 443 32.47 21.51 6.16
N VAL A 444 32.49 22.79 6.59
CA VAL A 444 33.68 23.64 6.57
C VAL A 444 34.36 23.74 7.95
N GLY A 445 35.58 24.29 7.99
CA GLY A 445 36.34 24.60 9.19
C GLY A 445 36.82 23.38 9.97
N ASP A 446 37.00 23.54 11.27
CA ASP A 446 37.52 22.52 12.18
C ASP A 446 36.71 21.21 12.13
N ARG A 447 35.39 21.31 11.94
CA ARG A 447 34.51 20.13 11.81
C ARG A 447 34.70 19.42 10.48
N GLY A 448 34.94 20.15 9.39
CA GLY A 448 35.32 19.58 8.11
C GLY A 448 36.63 18.77 8.19
N ASP A 449 37.63 19.28 8.94
CA ASP A 449 38.89 18.56 9.20
C ASP A 449 38.65 17.27 10.00
N GLN A 450 37.80 17.32 11.04
CA GLN A 450 37.41 16.14 11.81
C GLN A 450 36.67 15.11 10.94
N LEU A 451 35.81 15.56 10.02
CA LEU A 451 35.08 14.69 9.09
C LEU A 451 36.05 13.96 8.17
N ARG A 452 37.06 14.66 7.61
CA ARG A 452 38.09 14.01 6.76
C ARG A 452 38.84 12.91 7.53
N VAL A 453 39.22 13.16 8.78
CA VAL A 453 39.89 12.16 9.63
C VAL A 453 38.96 10.96 9.91
N LEU A 454 37.66 11.20 10.12
CA LEU A 454 36.67 10.14 10.32
C LEU A 454 36.54 9.27 9.05
N VAL A 455 36.42 9.89 7.88
CA VAL A 455 36.32 9.21 6.57
C VAL A 455 37.53 8.33 6.31
N GLU A 456 38.76 8.86 6.49
CA GLU A 456 40.00 8.09 6.31
C GLU A 456 40.12 6.88 7.25
N SER A 457 39.39 6.92 8.38
CA SER A 457 39.40 5.84 9.37
C SER A 457 38.31 4.79 9.16
N VAL A 458 37.45 4.91 8.14
CA VAL A 458 36.42 3.93 7.81
C VAL A 458 37.07 2.66 7.28
N ASP A 459 36.73 1.55 7.89
CA ASP A 459 37.12 0.22 7.40
C ASP A 459 35.99 -0.31 6.49
N PRO A 460 36.23 -0.46 5.19
CA PRO A 460 35.20 -0.98 4.27
C PRO A 460 34.82 -2.43 4.56
N ASP A 461 35.69 -3.18 5.24
CA ASP A 461 35.46 -4.58 5.59
C ASP A 461 34.83 -4.79 6.97
N ALA A 462 34.59 -3.71 7.71
CA ALA A 462 33.96 -3.79 9.03
C ALA A 462 32.59 -4.47 8.96
N ALA A 463 32.26 -5.20 10.03
CA ALA A 463 30.94 -5.82 10.15
C ALA A 463 29.85 -4.74 10.22
N ASP A 464 28.83 -4.88 9.38
CA ASP A 464 27.67 -4.02 9.39
C ASP A 464 26.66 -4.48 10.45
N SER A 465 26.38 -3.64 11.43
CA SER A 465 25.38 -3.89 12.48
C SER A 465 24.08 -3.14 12.24
N THR A 466 24.09 -2.17 11.34
CA THR A 466 22.94 -1.42 10.84
C THR A 466 22.69 -1.83 9.41
N ASP A 467 21.51 -1.62 8.86
CA ASP A 467 21.18 -1.99 7.48
C ASP A 467 21.36 -3.50 7.23
N GLN A 468 20.60 -4.26 8.00
CA GLN A 468 20.52 -5.72 7.89
C GLN A 468 19.30 -6.08 7.05
N ILE A 469 19.45 -6.96 6.08
CA ILE A 469 18.37 -7.51 5.27
C ILE A 469 17.85 -8.76 5.95
N PRO A 470 16.59 -8.79 6.41
CA PRO A 470 15.97 -9.95 7.08
C PRO A 470 15.57 -11.05 6.09
N ASN A 471 15.30 -12.24 6.61
CA ASN A 471 14.74 -13.41 5.92
C ASN A 471 15.50 -13.86 4.67
N PHE A 472 16.82 -13.61 4.64
CA PHE A 472 17.71 -13.83 3.48
C PHE A 472 18.49 -15.16 3.52
N GLY A 473 18.21 -16.01 4.50
CA GLY A 473 19.02 -17.22 4.73
C GLY A 473 18.88 -18.29 3.65
N ASN A 474 17.72 -18.43 3.03
CA ASN A 474 17.44 -19.42 1.97
C ASN A 474 18.11 -19.02 0.67
N VAL A 475 17.92 -17.77 0.20
CA VAL A 475 18.58 -17.19 -0.98
C VAL A 475 20.10 -17.34 -0.90
N LEU A 476 20.70 -17.01 0.27
CA LEU A 476 22.13 -17.17 0.46
C LEU A 476 22.62 -18.62 0.36
N ARG A 477 21.79 -19.61 0.73
CA ARG A 477 22.15 -21.04 0.58
C ARG A 477 22.12 -21.45 -0.88
N GLU A 478 21.09 -21.06 -1.60
CA GLU A 478 20.91 -21.36 -3.01
C GLU A 478 22.07 -20.83 -3.85
N VAL A 479 22.34 -19.55 -3.76
CA VAL A 479 23.46 -18.91 -4.50
C VAL A 479 24.81 -19.50 -4.06
N ALA A 480 25.01 -19.74 -2.78
CA ALA A 480 26.28 -20.31 -2.32
C ALA A 480 26.48 -21.77 -2.75
N ASP A 481 25.44 -22.57 -2.82
CA ASP A 481 25.50 -23.96 -3.31
C ASP A 481 25.74 -23.95 -4.84
N ALA A 482 25.08 -23.06 -5.62
CA ALA A 482 25.32 -22.89 -7.06
C ALA A 482 26.75 -22.38 -7.38
N ALA A 483 27.22 -21.35 -6.68
CA ALA A 483 28.57 -20.76 -6.87
C ALA A 483 29.69 -21.54 -6.18
N GLY A 484 29.42 -22.67 -5.50
CA GLY A 484 30.40 -23.47 -4.79
C GLY A 484 31.03 -22.76 -3.58
N ILE A 485 30.35 -21.78 -2.98
CA ILE A 485 30.85 -21.05 -1.80
C ILE A 485 30.81 -21.92 -0.56
N PRO A 486 31.92 -22.03 0.20
CA PRO A 486 31.95 -22.86 1.40
C PRO A 486 30.94 -22.39 2.45
N LYS A 487 30.07 -23.28 2.93
CA LYS A 487 29.01 -23.00 3.93
C LYS A 487 29.50 -22.23 5.14
N ARG A 488 30.76 -22.39 5.55
CA ARG A 488 31.37 -21.66 6.67
C ARG A 488 31.38 -20.14 6.48
N GLN A 489 31.36 -19.65 5.23
CA GLN A 489 31.39 -18.22 4.92
C GLN A 489 30.02 -17.57 5.11
N ILE A 490 28.95 -18.30 4.87
CA ILE A 490 27.56 -17.83 4.98
C ILE A 490 26.85 -18.30 6.25
N ASN A 491 27.41 -19.26 6.98
CA ASN A 491 26.74 -19.95 8.12
C ASN A 491 26.21 -19.00 9.20
N SER A 492 26.83 -17.85 9.44
CA SER A 492 26.33 -16.88 10.43
C SER A 492 25.09 -16.14 9.92
N ALA A 493 25.04 -15.82 8.63
CA ALA A 493 23.91 -15.14 8.00
C ALA A 493 22.71 -16.09 7.85
N THR A 494 22.94 -17.31 7.35
CA THR A 494 21.88 -18.33 7.19
C THR A 494 21.27 -18.79 8.52
N LYS A 495 22.05 -18.85 9.61
CA LYS A 495 21.51 -19.18 10.95
C LYS A 495 20.73 -18.04 11.59
N ARG A 496 21.10 -16.81 11.30
CA ARG A 496 20.44 -15.63 11.85
C ARG A 496 19.32 -15.11 10.94
N GLN A 497 19.14 -15.73 9.78
CA GLN A 497 18.20 -15.31 8.75
C GLN A 497 18.34 -13.83 8.36
N ARG A 498 19.60 -13.28 8.41
CA ARG A 498 19.87 -11.89 8.06
C ARG A 498 21.32 -11.69 7.64
N ILE A 499 21.51 -10.70 6.76
CA ILE A 499 22.83 -10.29 6.24
C ILE A 499 22.90 -8.77 6.12
N GLY A 500 24.05 -8.15 6.44
CA GLY A 500 24.28 -6.73 6.17
C GLY A 500 24.44 -6.47 4.68
N ARG A 501 23.83 -5.39 4.14
CA ARG A 501 23.79 -5.00 2.71
C ARG A 501 25.19 -4.98 2.10
N ARG A 502 26.16 -4.28 2.70
CA ARG A 502 27.56 -4.28 2.23
C ARG A 502 28.22 -5.66 2.12
N ARG A 503 27.83 -6.59 2.98
CA ARG A 503 28.34 -7.95 2.91
C ARG A 503 27.68 -8.72 1.77
N LEU A 504 26.41 -8.43 1.50
CA LEU A 504 25.66 -8.99 0.39
C LEU A 504 26.24 -8.50 -0.93
N GLU A 505 26.51 -7.19 -1.08
CA GLU A 505 27.19 -6.59 -2.24
C GLU A 505 28.50 -7.34 -2.57
N ARG A 506 29.37 -7.49 -1.58
CA ARG A 506 30.62 -8.23 -1.77
C ARG A 506 30.43 -9.70 -2.12
N LEU A 507 29.34 -10.30 -1.71
CA LEU A 507 29.01 -11.67 -2.11
C LEU A 507 28.54 -11.68 -3.57
N ALA A 508 27.69 -10.76 -3.96
CA ALA A 508 27.21 -10.58 -5.33
C ALA A 508 28.39 -10.34 -6.29
N ASP A 509 29.26 -9.35 -6.02
CA ASP A 509 30.47 -9.07 -6.82
C ASP A 509 31.35 -10.31 -7.05
N ARG A 510 31.39 -11.22 -6.07
CA ARG A 510 32.21 -12.44 -6.17
C ARG A 510 31.57 -13.50 -7.06
N VAL A 511 30.25 -13.60 -7.05
CA VAL A 511 29.51 -14.64 -7.77
C VAL A 511 29.07 -14.23 -9.17
N GLU A 512 29.01 -12.93 -9.45
CA GLU A 512 28.61 -12.36 -10.74
C GLU A 512 29.42 -12.89 -11.94
N SER A 513 30.64 -13.36 -11.69
CA SER A 513 31.51 -13.95 -12.73
C SER A 513 31.32 -15.46 -12.92
N GLU A 514 30.47 -16.12 -12.14
CA GLU A 514 30.25 -17.55 -12.18
C GLU A 514 29.01 -17.88 -13.06
N GLU A 515 29.21 -18.53 -14.21
CA GLU A 515 28.14 -18.93 -15.15
C GLU A 515 27.02 -19.77 -14.48
N ALA A 516 27.31 -20.37 -13.33
CA ALA A 516 26.36 -21.23 -12.62
C ALA A 516 25.25 -20.47 -11.86
N VAL A 517 25.36 -19.13 -11.73
CA VAL A 517 24.37 -18.29 -11.04
C VAL A 517 23.57 -17.41 -12.01
N ASP A 518 23.95 -17.41 -13.31
CA ASP A 518 23.19 -16.68 -14.33
C ASP A 518 21.77 -17.24 -14.47
N GLY A 519 20.77 -16.36 -14.31
CA GLY A 519 19.35 -16.70 -14.46
C GLY A 519 18.76 -17.44 -13.27
N LEU A 520 19.37 -17.37 -12.08
CA LEU A 520 18.77 -17.82 -10.84
C LEU A 520 17.90 -16.71 -10.23
N ASP A 521 16.65 -16.99 -9.91
CA ASP A 521 15.74 -16.07 -9.20
C ASP A 521 16.36 -15.55 -7.89
N ALA A 522 17.23 -16.37 -7.27
CA ALA A 522 17.98 -16.00 -6.07
C ALA A 522 19.02 -14.87 -6.33
N MET A 523 19.52 -14.68 -7.55
CA MET A 523 20.41 -13.56 -7.90
C MET A 523 19.61 -12.28 -8.09
N ASP A 524 18.46 -12.34 -8.74
CA ASP A 524 17.54 -11.20 -8.90
C ASP A 524 17.12 -10.67 -7.52
N ALA A 525 16.80 -11.57 -6.58
CA ALA A 525 16.49 -11.21 -5.19
C ALA A 525 17.68 -10.55 -4.45
N ILE A 526 18.93 -10.95 -4.75
CA ILE A 526 20.12 -10.32 -4.20
C ILE A 526 20.29 -8.90 -4.78
N GLU A 527 20.16 -8.74 -6.09
CA GLU A 527 20.26 -7.44 -6.76
C GLU A 527 19.19 -6.47 -6.29
N GLN A 528 17.93 -6.93 -6.19
CA GLN A 528 16.83 -6.15 -5.63
C GLN A 528 17.14 -5.69 -4.21
N ALA A 529 17.54 -6.60 -3.32
CA ALA A 529 17.81 -6.27 -1.92
C ALA A 529 19.03 -5.32 -1.76
N ILE A 530 20.04 -5.38 -2.65
CA ILE A 530 21.16 -4.45 -2.68
C ILE A 530 20.68 -3.06 -3.15
N ALA A 531 19.87 -3.02 -4.19
CA ALA A 531 19.41 -1.80 -4.82
C ALA A 531 18.29 -1.10 -4.03
N GLY A 532 17.66 -1.76 -3.06
CA GLY A 532 16.52 -1.23 -2.30
C GLY A 532 16.80 0.08 -1.56
N ASP A 533 15.80 0.95 -1.49
CA ASP A 533 15.87 2.29 -0.91
C ASP A 533 15.53 2.30 0.59
N VAL A 534 15.17 1.15 1.17
CA VAL A 534 14.79 1.02 2.58
C VAL A 534 15.88 0.37 3.43
N VAL A 535 15.91 0.72 4.70
CA VAL A 535 16.68 0.06 5.75
C VAL A 535 15.70 -0.71 6.62
N TRP A 536 15.90 -2.03 6.74
CA TRP A 536 15.08 -2.87 7.59
C TRP A 536 15.49 -2.74 9.05
N GLU A 537 14.56 -2.40 9.91
CA GLU A 537 14.78 -2.20 11.34
C GLU A 537 13.96 -3.14 12.19
N ARG A 538 14.53 -3.53 13.32
CA ARG A 538 13.83 -4.40 14.27
C ARG A 538 12.96 -3.60 15.21
N ILE A 539 11.79 -4.15 15.50
CA ILE A 539 10.91 -3.66 16.55
C ILE A 539 11.58 -3.93 17.92
N GLU A 540 11.77 -2.88 18.72
CA GLU A 540 12.31 -2.95 20.08
C GLU A 540 11.19 -3.10 21.11
N SER A 541 10.10 -2.33 20.95
CA SER A 541 8.93 -2.38 21.83
C SER A 541 7.63 -2.16 21.07
N ILE A 542 6.56 -2.73 21.61
CA ILE A 542 5.17 -2.45 21.21
C ILE A 542 4.41 -2.14 22.48
N ASP A 543 4.01 -0.90 22.65
CA ASP A 543 3.30 -0.39 23.81
C ASP A 543 1.87 0.04 23.43
N ARG A 544 0.92 -0.10 24.35
CA ARG A 544 -0.45 0.36 24.16
C ARG A 544 -0.60 1.76 24.73
N VAL A 545 -1.15 2.66 23.93
CA VAL A 545 -1.32 4.08 24.30
C VAL A 545 -2.75 4.53 24.05
N GLU A 546 -3.24 5.48 24.81
CA GLU A 546 -4.53 6.12 24.60
C GLU A 546 -4.37 7.29 23.62
N SER A 547 -5.39 7.61 22.84
CA SER A 547 -5.45 8.79 21.99
C SER A 547 -6.41 9.82 22.58
N ASP A 548 -6.01 11.08 22.61
CA ASP A 548 -6.86 12.19 23.07
C ASP A 548 -7.77 12.76 21.95
N HIS A 549 -7.53 12.36 20.68
CA HIS A 549 -8.28 12.87 19.53
C HIS A 549 -9.44 11.93 19.17
N PRO A 550 -10.64 12.47 18.80
CA PRO A 550 -11.82 11.65 18.51
C PRO A 550 -11.71 10.85 17.19
N TYR A 551 -10.78 11.18 16.30
CA TYR A 551 -10.64 10.52 15.00
C TYR A 551 -9.21 10.04 14.76
N VAL A 552 -9.09 8.96 14.00
CA VAL A 552 -7.88 8.46 13.35
C VAL A 552 -8.04 8.53 11.83
N TYR A 553 -6.93 8.52 11.08
CA TYR A 553 -6.86 8.94 9.69
C TYR A 553 -6.05 7.98 8.84
N ASP A 554 -6.37 7.91 7.54
CA ASP A 554 -5.65 7.09 6.59
C ASP A 554 -5.69 7.62 5.15
N PHE A 555 -4.79 7.08 4.29
CA PHE A 555 -4.68 7.33 2.86
C PHE A 555 -4.86 6.03 2.08
N SER A 556 -5.65 6.07 1.02
CA SER A 556 -5.62 5.04 -0.03
C SER A 556 -4.63 5.46 -1.10
N VAL A 557 -3.65 4.61 -1.38
CA VAL A 557 -2.51 4.90 -2.26
C VAL A 557 -2.40 3.84 -3.34
N GLU A 558 -2.13 4.21 -4.58
CA GLU A 558 -1.96 3.28 -5.69
C GLU A 558 -0.75 2.35 -5.50
N GLY A 559 -0.88 1.07 -5.86
CA GLY A 559 0.20 0.07 -5.85
C GLY A 559 0.24 -0.77 -4.58
N LEU A 560 1.38 -0.84 -3.89
CA LEU A 560 1.55 -1.58 -2.62
C LEU A 560 0.86 -0.88 -1.43
N GLU A 561 0.06 0.14 -1.66
CA GLU A 561 -0.75 0.87 -0.66
C GLU A 561 0.02 1.33 0.57
N THR A 562 1.28 1.71 0.38
CA THR A 562 2.14 2.19 1.46
C THR A 562 2.28 3.70 1.43
N PHE A 563 2.51 4.28 2.60
CA PHE A 563 2.95 5.66 2.72
C PHE A 563 3.94 5.82 3.87
N THR A 564 4.63 6.95 3.90
CA THR A 564 5.77 7.15 4.80
C THR A 564 5.48 8.25 5.82
N THR A 565 5.76 7.95 7.09
CA THR A 565 5.72 8.94 8.17
C THR A 565 6.92 9.90 8.13
N ALA A 566 6.83 11.02 8.82
CA ALA A 566 7.94 11.98 8.93
C ALA A 566 9.20 11.42 9.61
N GLN A 567 9.08 10.34 10.35
CA GLN A 567 10.21 9.60 10.90
C GLN A 567 10.83 8.62 9.90
N GLY A 568 10.23 8.48 8.71
CA GLY A 568 10.68 7.59 7.66
C GLY A 568 10.19 6.15 7.81
N VAL A 569 9.32 5.85 8.79
CA VAL A 569 8.71 4.52 8.92
C VAL A 569 7.64 4.37 7.84
N VAL A 570 7.72 3.26 7.09
CA VAL A 570 6.73 2.94 6.07
C VAL A 570 5.57 2.21 6.72
N THR A 571 4.36 2.63 6.40
CA THR A 571 3.11 2.04 6.87
C THR A 571 2.25 1.64 5.67
N HIS A 572 1.24 0.82 5.87
CA HIS A 572 0.47 0.19 4.82
C HIS A 572 -1.03 0.29 5.12
N ASN A 573 -1.83 0.53 4.09
CA ASN A 573 -3.29 0.53 4.18
C ASN A 573 -3.89 -0.49 3.22
N THR A 574 -4.58 -1.48 3.73
CA THR A 574 -5.18 -2.57 2.94
C THR A 574 -6.64 -2.35 2.54
N MET A 575 -7.27 -1.22 2.89
CA MET A 575 -8.73 -1.07 2.74
C MET A 575 -9.23 -0.98 1.29
N ASN A 576 -8.41 -0.52 0.35
CA ASN A 576 -8.86 -0.20 -1.01
C ASN A 576 -7.93 -0.72 -2.11
N THR A 577 -7.47 -1.97 -2.04
CA THR A 577 -6.79 -2.59 -3.18
C THR A 577 -7.77 -2.79 -4.33
N PHE A 578 -7.68 -1.93 -5.34
CA PHE A 578 -8.53 -2.06 -6.53
C PHE A 578 -7.96 -3.02 -7.56
N HIS A 579 -6.65 -3.06 -7.72
CA HIS A 579 -5.99 -3.97 -8.68
C HIS A 579 -4.57 -4.27 -8.21
N TYR A 580 -4.33 -5.45 -7.74
CA TYR A 580 -3.00 -5.98 -7.51
C TYR A 580 -2.56 -6.73 -8.77
N ALA A 581 -1.33 -6.52 -9.25
CA ALA A 581 -0.69 -7.41 -10.21
C ALA A 581 -0.47 -8.75 -9.51
N GLY A 582 -1.53 -9.53 -9.45
CA GLY A 582 -1.57 -10.80 -8.74
C GLY A 582 -0.70 -11.84 -9.42
N VAL A 583 -0.92 -13.07 -9.03
CA VAL A 583 -0.26 -14.26 -9.60
C VAL A 583 -0.16 -14.14 -11.12
N ALA A 584 1.07 -14.08 -11.65
CA ALA A 584 1.39 -14.11 -13.07
C ALA A 584 1.00 -12.85 -13.89
N GLU A 585 1.16 -11.63 -13.35
CA GLU A 585 0.88 -10.38 -14.10
C GLU A 585 -0.59 -10.22 -14.58
N ILE A 586 -1.55 -10.84 -13.90
CA ILE A 586 -2.98 -10.66 -14.13
C ILE A 586 -3.52 -9.76 -13.01
N ASP A 587 -4.20 -8.66 -13.36
CA ASP A 587 -4.85 -7.79 -12.40
C ASP A 587 -6.01 -8.51 -11.73
N VAL A 588 -6.03 -8.55 -10.40
CA VAL A 588 -7.09 -9.20 -9.60
C VAL A 588 -7.66 -8.19 -8.60
N THR A 589 -8.98 -8.08 -8.55
CA THR A 589 -9.66 -7.29 -7.51
C THR A 589 -9.53 -8.00 -6.17
N GLN A 590 -8.92 -7.35 -5.18
CA GLN A 590 -8.68 -7.89 -3.84
C GLN A 590 -9.27 -6.96 -2.76
N GLY A 591 -9.26 -7.42 -1.52
CA GLY A 591 -9.67 -6.64 -0.36
C GLY A 591 -11.17 -6.33 -0.29
N LEU A 592 -11.51 -5.20 0.31
CA LEU A 592 -12.91 -4.78 0.53
C LEU A 592 -13.75 -4.71 -0.75
N PRO A 593 -13.27 -4.21 -1.90
CA PRO A 593 -14.02 -4.24 -3.16
C PRO A 593 -14.44 -5.65 -3.56
N ARG A 594 -13.57 -6.64 -3.39
CA ARG A 594 -13.89 -8.04 -3.69
C ARG A 594 -14.94 -8.59 -2.72
N LEU A 595 -14.84 -8.28 -1.43
CA LEU A 595 -15.88 -8.66 -0.46
C LEU A 595 -17.24 -8.05 -0.80
N ILE A 596 -17.27 -6.77 -1.21
CA ILE A 596 -18.50 -6.11 -1.66
C ILE A 596 -19.07 -6.80 -2.90
N GLU A 597 -18.26 -7.16 -3.88
CA GLU A 597 -18.72 -7.90 -5.07
C GLU A 597 -19.38 -9.24 -4.71
N LEU A 598 -18.76 -9.98 -3.79
CA LEU A 598 -19.29 -11.26 -3.32
C LEU A 598 -20.63 -11.08 -2.59
N VAL A 599 -20.69 -10.14 -1.64
CA VAL A 599 -21.91 -9.85 -0.85
C VAL A 599 -23.03 -9.28 -1.72
N ASP A 600 -22.71 -8.45 -2.71
CA ASP A 600 -23.67 -7.93 -3.70
C ASP A 600 -24.04 -8.95 -4.77
N ALA A 601 -23.41 -10.12 -4.78
CA ALA A 601 -23.63 -11.19 -5.76
C ALA A 601 -23.58 -10.64 -7.21
N ARG A 602 -22.52 -9.90 -7.53
CA ARG A 602 -22.35 -9.36 -8.89
C ARG A 602 -22.30 -10.49 -9.93
N LYS A 603 -22.95 -10.29 -11.05
CA LYS A 603 -23.06 -11.31 -12.11
C LYS A 603 -21.71 -11.60 -12.76
N THR A 604 -20.88 -10.60 -12.87
CA THR A 604 -19.53 -10.69 -13.42
C THR A 604 -18.63 -9.91 -12.50
N PRO A 605 -17.55 -10.47 -11.95
CA PRO A 605 -16.53 -9.74 -11.19
C PRO A 605 -15.87 -8.68 -12.08
N ASP A 606 -15.25 -7.67 -11.50
CA ASP A 606 -14.53 -6.64 -12.25
C ASP A 606 -13.30 -7.24 -12.94
N THR A 607 -12.65 -8.21 -12.30
CA THR A 607 -11.55 -9.01 -12.86
C THR A 607 -11.90 -10.50 -12.86
N PRO A 608 -12.65 -10.99 -13.87
CA PRO A 608 -12.97 -12.42 -13.95
C PRO A 608 -11.71 -13.24 -14.24
N MET A 609 -11.49 -14.31 -13.46
CA MET A 609 -10.32 -15.16 -13.53
C MET A 609 -10.69 -16.62 -13.28
N MET A 610 -9.94 -17.54 -13.87
CA MET A 610 -10.00 -18.97 -13.56
C MET A 610 -8.60 -19.50 -13.26
N THR A 611 -8.51 -20.38 -12.29
CA THR A 611 -7.32 -21.19 -12.02
C THR A 611 -7.59 -22.59 -12.60
N VAL A 612 -6.91 -22.92 -13.69
CA VAL A 612 -7.13 -24.15 -14.45
C VAL A 612 -6.02 -25.13 -14.15
N TYR A 613 -6.38 -26.21 -13.51
CA TYR A 613 -5.50 -27.35 -13.26
C TYR A 613 -5.54 -28.32 -14.43
N LEU A 614 -4.41 -28.97 -14.69
CA LEU A 614 -4.25 -29.88 -15.80
C LEU A 614 -4.27 -31.33 -15.33
N GLU A 615 -4.65 -32.25 -16.22
CA GLU A 615 -4.52 -33.68 -15.96
C GLU A 615 -3.04 -34.09 -15.93
N ASP A 616 -2.69 -35.13 -15.16
CA ASP A 616 -1.30 -35.58 -14.91
C ASP A 616 -0.38 -35.59 -16.15
N GLU A 617 -0.91 -35.96 -17.34
CA GLU A 617 -0.12 -35.98 -18.55
C GLU A 617 0.23 -34.61 -19.12
N TYR A 618 -0.59 -33.61 -18.82
CA TYR A 618 -0.47 -32.20 -19.26
C TYR A 618 0.20 -31.32 -18.18
N ALA A 619 0.06 -31.67 -16.93
CA ALA A 619 0.57 -30.93 -15.80
C ALA A 619 2.10 -30.93 -15.66
N ILE A 620 2.77 -31.97 -16.19
CA ILE A 620 4.23 -32.16 -16.04
C ILE A 620 4.99 -31.68 -17.29
N ASP A 621 4.35 -31.66 -18.46
CA ASP A 621 4.96 -31.32 -19.75
C ASP A 621 4.53 -29.93 -20.23
N ARG A 622 5.49 -29.00 -20.32
CA ARG A 622 5.25 -27.61 -20.72
C ARG A 622 4.67 -27.50 -22.14
N GLU A 623 5.09 -28.38 -23.08
CA GLU A 623 4.60 -28.32 -24.45
C GLU A 623 3.13 -28.72 -24.51
N ARG A 624 2.72 -29.76 -23.77
CA ARG A 624 1.33 -30.16 -23.64
C ARG A 624 0.48 -29.13 -22.88
N ALA A 625 1.01 -28.50 -21.84
CA ALA A 625 0.32 -27.41 -21.17
C ALA A 625 0.04 -26.24 -22.12
N HIS A 626 0.96 -25.92 -23.04
CA HIS A 626 0.72 -24.92 -24.08
C HIS A 626 -0.37 -25.31 -25.10
N GLU A 627 -0.58 -26.59 -25.38
CA GLU A 627 -1.67 -27.03 -26.22
C GLU A 627 -3.04 -26.69 -25.62
N VAL A 628 -3.14 -26.82 -24.29
CA VAL A 628 -4.36 -26.44 -23.55
C VAL A 628 -4.52 -24.91 -23.54
N VAL A 629 -3.43 -24.17 -23.34
CA VAL A 629 -3.46 -22.69 -23.41
C VAL A 629 -4.01 -22.19 -24.73
N TRP A 630 -3.51 -22.73 -25.85
CA TRP A 630 -3.99 -22.34 -27.19
C TRP A 630 -5.45 -22.74 -27.48
N SER A 631 -5.99 -23.69 -26.71
CA SER A 631 -7.41 -24.06 -26.80
C SER A 631 -8.30 -23.14 -25.96
N ILE A 632 -7.72 -22.47 -24.92
CA ILE A 632 -8.43 -21.56 -24.00
C ILE A 632 -8.31 -20.11 -24.47
N GLU A 633 -7.08 -19.62 -24.75
CA GLU A 633 -6.81 -18.21 -25.06
C GLU A 633 -7.42 -17.78 -26.39
N SER A 634 -8.19 -16.69 -26.38
CA SER A 634 -8.78 -16.13 -27.57
C SER A 634 -7.72 -15.60 -28.53
N THR A 635 -7.60 -16.23 -29.69
CA THR A 635 -6.70 -15.78 -30.75
C THR A 635 -7.47 -14.98 -31.78
N LYS A 636 -7.33 -13.64 -31.73
CA LYS A 636 -7.91 -12.74 -32.72
C LYS A 636 -7.12 -12.76 -34.02
N ILE A 637 -7.80 -12.62 -35.17
CA ILE A 637 -7.16 -12.67 -36.49
C ILE A 637 -6.06 -11.59 -36.63
N LEU A 638 -6.24 -10.42 -36.00
CA LEU A 638 -5.25 -9.33 -35.97
C LEU A 638 -3.92 -9.73 -35.29
N ALA A 639 -3.93 -10.67 -34.36
CA ALA A 639 -2.72 -11.15 -33.71
C ALA A 639 -1.91 -12.14 -34.60
N LEU A 640 -2.50 -12.61 -35.71
CA LEU A 640 -1.90 -13.58 -36.60
C LEU A 640 -1.29 -12.99 -37.87
N GLY A 641 -1.51 -11.69 -38.15
CA GLY A 641 -1.01 -11.05 -39.34
C GLY A 641 -1.38 -9.58 -39.46
N ASP A 642 -0.81 -8.94 -40.47
CA ASP A 642 -1.05 -7.55 -40.76
C ASP A 642 -2.28 -7.32 -41.63
N VAL A 643 -3.11 -6.35 -41.24
CA VAL A 643 -4.31 -5.99 -42.03
C VAL A 643 -4.06 -4.70 -42.80
N SER A 644 -4.25 -4.77 -44.10
CA SER A 644 -4.15 -3.65 -45.03
C SER A 644 -5.42 -3.46 -45.84
N THR A 645 -5.73 -2.22 -46.17
CA THR A 645 -6.90 -1.88 -47.00
C THR A 645 -6.46 -1.36 -48.35
N ASN A 646 -6.93 -2.00 -49.43
CA ASN A 646 -6.76 -1.49 -50.77
C ASN A 646 -8.05 -0.78 -51.23
N VAL A 647 -8.03 0.52 -51.13
CA VAL A 647 -9.19 1.38 -51.48
C VAL A 647 -9.45 1.37 -52.99
N ALA A 648 -8.43 1.15 -53.81
CA ALA A 648 -8.59 1.14 -55.28
C ALA A 648 -9.38 -0.09 -55.76
N ASP A 649 -9.17 -1.23 -55.17
CA ASP A 649 -9.83 -2.49 -55.47
C ASP A 649 -11.00 -2.79 -54.52
N MET A 650 -11.23 -1.90 -53.50
CA MET A 650 -12.25 -2.07 -52.47
C MET A 650 -12.14 -3.41 -51.71
N VAL A 651 -10.93 -3.80 -51.37
CA VAL A 651 -10.69 -5.06 -50.62
C VAL A 651 -9.87 -4.77 -49.33
N VAL A 652 -10.15 -5.59 -48.32
CA VAL A 652 -9.33 -5.75 -47.12
C VAL A 652 -8.41 -6.94 -47.36
N ARG A 653 -7.14 -6.80 -47.08
CA ARG A 653 -6.14 -7.83 -47.19
C ARG A 653 -5.53 -8.12 -45.84
N VAL A 654 -5.56 -9.36 -45.42
CA VAL A 654 -4.93 -9.89 -44.24
C VAL A 654 -3.73 -10.71 -44.69
N ASP A 655 -2.52 -10.24 -44.38
CA ASP A 655 -1.26 -10.94 -44.66
C ASP A 655 -0.83 -11.70 -43.39
N LEU A 656 -1.10 -12.99 -43.30
CA LEU A 656 -0.79 -13.82 -42.13
C LEU A 656 0.70 -14.11 -42.05
N ASN A 657 1.24 -14.08 -40.85
CA ASN A 657 2.65 -14.38 -40.57
C ASN A 657 2.83 -15.88 -40.44
N GLU A 658 3.58 -16.47 -41.38
CA GLU A 658 3.82 -17.90 -41.47
C GLU A 658 4.55 -18.44 -40.23
N ASP A 659 5.54 -17.70 -39.70
CA ASP A 659 6.28 -18.10 -38.50
C ASP A 659 5.36 -18.16 -37.29
N THR A 660 4.51 -17.16 -37.07
CA THR A 660 3.53 -17.10 -35.95
C THR A 660 2.49 -18.23 -36.07
N LEU A 661 2.04 -18.59 -37.29
CA LEU A 661 1.09 -19.66 -37.48
C LEU A 661 1.72 -21.01 -37.11
N LEU A 662 2.96 -21.28 -37.56
CA LEU A 662 3.65 -22.54 -37.27
C LEU A 662 4.09 -22.67 -35.82
N GLU A 663 4.41 -21.54 -35.15
CA GLU A 663 4.75 -21.51 -33.73
C GLU A 663 3.54 -21.83 -32.84
N ARG A 664 2.36 -21.28 -33.18
CA ARG A 664 1.12 -21.52 -32.41
C ARG A 664 0.45 -22.87 -32.71
N TRP A 665 0.65 -23.45 -33.92
CA TRP A 665 0.13 -24.75 -34.27
C TRP A 665 1.24 -25.65 -34.84
N PRO A 666 2.14 -26.14 -33.99
CA PRO A 666 3.28 -26.96 -34.42
C PRO A 666 2.90 -28.32 -35.01
N THR A 667 1.67 -28.76 -34.78
CA THR A 667 1.11 -30.00 -35.36
C THR A 667 0.70 -29.87 -36.83
N VAL A 668 0.72 -28.65 -37.39
CA VAL A 668 0.35 -28.39 -38.78
C VAL A 668 1.58 -28.13 -39.62
N ASP A 669 1.92 -29.00 -40.54
CA ASP A 669 3.12 -28.88 -41.39
C ASP A 669 3.05 -27.77 -42.48
N ASP A 670 1.86 -27.18 -42.72
CA ASP A 670 1.63 -26.19 -43.80
C ASP A 670 0.75 -25.04 -43.28
N ALA A 671 1.33 -23.84 -43.13
CA ALA A 671 0.62 -22.62 -42.76
C ALA A 671 -0.58 -22.30 -43.69
N GLY A 672 -0.58 -22.81 -44.91
CA GLY A 672 -1.67 -22.69 -45.85
C GLY A 672 -2.96 -23.42 -45.43
N VAL A 673 -2.86 -24.45 -44.60
CA VAL A 673 -4.05 -25.15 -44.05
C VAL A 673 -4.74 -24.25 -43.04
N VAL A 674 -3.96 -23.70 -42.10
CA VAL A 674 -4.49 -22.76 -41.09
C VAL A 674 -5.06 -21.48 -41.73
N ALA A 675 -4.39 -20.96 -42.77
CA ALA A 675 -4.91 -19.83 -43.54
C ALA A 675 -6.25 -20.12 -44.21
N SER A 676 -6.51 -21.39 -44.57
CA SER A 676 -7.82 -21.80 -45.13
C SER A 676 -8.92 -21.79 -44.06
N GLU A 677 -8.60 -22.28 -42.85
CA GLU A 677 -9.54 -22.26 -41.71
C GLU A 677 -9.86 -20.83 -41.29
N ILE A 678 -8.85 -19.95 -41.29
CA ILE A 678 -9.03 -18.51 -40.98
C ILE A 678 -9.94 -17.86 -42.05
N ALA A 679 -9.74 -18.18 -43.32
CA ALA A 679 -10.61 -17.67 -44.42
C ALA A 679 -12.07 -18.09 -44.25
N GLU A 680 -12.33 -19.36 -43.90
CA GLU A 680 -13.68 -19.84 -43.57
C GLU A 680 -14.27 -19.12 -42.37
N THR A 681 -13.47 -18.91 -41.32
CA THR A 681 -13.91 -18.15 -40.11
C THR A 681 -14.30 -16.71 -40.47
N ILE A 682 -13.54 -16.06 -41.35
CA ILE A 682 -13.85 -14.70 -41.84
C ILE A 682 -15.14 -14.70 -42.64
N GLU A 683 -15.34 -15.71 -43.53
CA GLU A 683 -16.57 -15.87 -44.32
C GLU A 683 -17.81 -16.01 -43.43
N ASP A 684 -17.72 -16.90 -42.45
CA ASP A 684 -18.84 -17.20 -41.55
C ASP A 684 -19.14 -16.01 -40.62
N ALA A 685 -18.10 -15.34 -40.08
CA ALA A 685 -18.27 -14.23 -39.13
C ALA A 685 -18.75 -12.94 -39.80
N LEU A 686 -18.22 -12.60 -40.97
CA LEU A 686 -18.51 -11.34 -41.66
C LEU A 686 -19.52 -11.46 -42.80
N GLY A 687 -19.87 -12.70 -43.25
CA GLY A 687 -20.79 -12.96 -44.35
C GLY A 687 -20.27 -12.44 -45.68
N VAL A 688 -18.95 -12.50 -45.91
CA VAL A 688 -18.27 -12.03 -47.12
C VAL A 688 -17.57 -13.19 -47.84
N ASP A 689 -17.43 -13.10 -49.15
CA ASP A 689 -16.61 -14.07 -49.89
C ASP A 689 -15.13 -13.74 -49.75
N THR A 690 -14.30 -14.71 -49.38
CA THR A 690 -12.85 -14.55 -49.27
C THR A 690 -12.12 -15.08 -50.50
N ARG A 691 -10.96 -14.47 -50.80
CA ARG A 691 -10.03 -14.95 -51.82
C ARG A 691 -8.68 -15.17 -51.19
N ARG A 692 -8.13 -16.38 -51.32
CA ARG A 692 -6.85 -16.72 -50.76
C ARG A 692 -5.73 -16.76 -51.81
N SER A 693 -4.55 -16.25 -51.44
CA SER A 693 -3.32 -16.34 -52.20
C SER A 693 -2.16 -16.68 -51.27
N GLY A 694 -1.91 -18.00 -51.07
CA GLY A 694 -0.96 -18.47 -50.08
C GLY A 694 -1.44 -18.20 -48.63
N THR A 695 -0.69 -17.41 -47.84
CA THR A 695 -1.03 -16.94 -46.50
C THR A 695 -1.79 -15.60 -46.52
N ALA A 696 -2.03 -14.98 -47.69
CA ALA A 696 -2.78 -13.74 -47.79
C ALA A 696 -4.27 -14.06 -48.09
N ILE A 697 -5.15 -13.39 -47.32
CA ILE A 697 -6.60 -13.49 -47.44
C ILE A 697 -7.16 -12.14 -47.88
N GLU A 698 -7.93 -12.08 -48.94
CA GLU A 698 -8.54 -10.87 -49.45
C GLU A 698 -10.08 -11.01 -49.45
N PHE A 699 -10.79 -10.01 -48.96
CA PHE A 699 -12.24 -9.93 -48.94
C PHE A 699 -12.71 -8.50 -49.07
N GLY A 700 -13.96 -8.28 -49.42
CA GLY A 700 -14.49 -6.96 -49.61
C GLY A 700 -16.01 -6.89 -49.55
N PRO A 701 -16.61 -5.71 -49.51
CA PRO A 701 -18.06 -5.53 -49.51
C PRO A 701 -18.69 -6.00 -50.83
N SER A 702 -19.90 -6.52 -50.75
CA SER A 702 -20.64 -7.00 -51.91
C SER A 702 -20.94 -5.89 -52.95
N GLU A 703 -21.10 -4.66 -52.49
CA GLU A 703 -21.18 -3.45 -53.34
C GLU A 703 -20.00 -2.52 -52.99
N PRO A 704 -19.35 -1.89 -53.98
CA PRO A 704 -18.20 -0.99 -53.73
C PRO A 704 -18.58 0.21 -52.86
N SER A 705 -18.31 0.13 -51.58
CA SER A 705 -18.61 1.16 -50.57
C SER A 705 -17.46 1.33 -49.62
N TYR A 706 -16.85 2.53 -49.57
CA TYR A 706 -15.76 2.84 -48.62
C TYR A 706 -16.20 2.76 -47.16
N ARG A 707 -17.46 3.07 -46.86
CA ARG A 707 -18.01 2.97 -45.51
C ARG A 707 -18.12 1.49 -45.06
N GLU A 708 -18.60 0.65 -45.96
CA GLU A 708 -18.70 -0.79 -45.64
C GLU A 708 -17.32 -1.43 -45.51
N LEU A 709 -16.34 -0.99 -46.35
CA LEU A 709 -14.96 -1.45 -46.23
C LEU A 709 -14.36 -1.14 -44.83
N LEU A 710 -14.57 0.09 -44.29
CA LEU A 710 -14.15 0.45 -42.96
C LEU A 710 -14.92 -0.31 -41.87
N GLN A 711 -16.19 -0.56 -42.06
CA GLN A 711 -16.98 -1.38 -41.13
C GLN A 711 -16.50 -2.83 -41.09
N LEU A 712 -16.13 -3.43 -42.23
CA LEU A 712 -15.54 -4.77 -42.28
C LEU A 712 -14.18 -4.83 -41.54
N VAL A 713 -13.34 -3.82 -41.65
CA VAL A 713 -12.09 -3.75 -40.91
C VAL A 713 -12.34 -3.64 -39.39
N GLU A 714 -13.33 -2.85 -38.99
CA GLU A 714 -13.68 -2.73 -37.58
C GLU A 714 -14.29 -4.02 -37.03
N GLN A 715 -15.16 -4.67 -37.78
CA GLN A 715 -15.72 -5.97 -37.40
C GLN A 715 -14.64 -7.08 -37.35
N LEU A 716 -13.66 -7.07 -38.26
CA LEU A 716 -12.55 -8.02 -38.26
C LEU A 716 -11.71 -7.98 -36.96
N ARG A 717 -11.65 -6.80 -36.29
CA ARG A 717 -10.94 -6.65 -35.04
C ARG A 717 -11.46 -7.56 -33.93
N ASP A 718 -12.74 -7.86 -33.97
CA ASP A 718 -13.41 -8.63 -32.92
C ASP A 718 -13.58 -10.12 -33.32
N VAL A 719 -13.18 -10.51 -34.52
CA VAL A 719 -13.27 -11.91 -34.95
C VAL A 719 -12.19 -12.74 -34.27
N VAL A 720 -12.65 -13.73 -33.48
CA VAL A 720 -11.80 -14.73 -32.83
C VAL A 720 -11.69 -15.94 -33.75
N PHE A 721 -10.47 -16.41 -34.03
CA PHE A 721 -10.21 -17.55 -34.85
C PHE A 721 -10.27 -18.87 -34.08
N LYS A 722 -9.58 -18.93 -32.93
CA LYS A 722 -9.58 -20.09 -32.02
C LYS A 722 -9.54 -19.60 -30.59
N GLY A 723 -9.92 -20.46 -29.64
CA GLY A 723 -10.02 -20.16 -28.23
C GLY A 723 -11.41 -19.71 -27.84
N ILE A 724 -11.54 -19.28 -26.59
CA ILE A 724 -12.80 -18.84 -25.96
C ILE A 724 -12.83 -17.31 -25.98
N GLU A 725 -13.88 -16.71 -26.53
CA GLU A 725 -13.97 -15.26 -26.78
C GLU A 725 -13.81 -14.45 -25.48
N GLU A 726 -14.32 -14.95 -24.36
CA GLU A 726 -14.32 -14.33 -23.05
C GLU A 726 -12.96 -14.40 -22.35
N VAL A 727 -12.00 -15.20 -22.84
CA VAL A 727 -10.67 -15.36 -22.23
C VAL A 727 -9.62 -14.65 -23.07
N THR A 728 -9.15 -13.52 -22.60
CA THR A 728 -8.23 -12.63 -23.34
C THR A 728 -6.77 -13.06 -23.26
N ARG A 729 -6.37 -13.64 -22.13
CA ARG A 729 -4.99 -14.04 -21.87
C ARG A 729 -4.93 -15.26 -20.97
N VAL A 730 -3.91 -16.11 -21.17
CA VAL A 730 -3.63 -17.26 -20.30
C VAL A 730 -2.15 -17.25 -19.92
N VAL A 731 -1.85 -17.34 -18.65
CA VAL A 731 -0.48 -17.40 -18.12
C VAL A 731 -0.21 -18.76 -17.53
N ILE A 732 0.92 -19.38 -17.90
CA ILE A 732 1.36 -20.67 -17.37
C ILE A 732 2.32 -20.41 -16.23
N ARG A 733 2.07 -21.01 -15.06
CA ARG A 733 2.97 -21.00 -13.92
C ARG A 733 3.30 -22.41 -13.46
N LYS A 734 4.50 -22.60 -12.98
CA LYS A 734 4.91 -23.85 -12.35
C LYS A 734 4.76 -23.70 -10.84
N GLU A 735 3.91 -24.50 -10.24
CA GLU A 735 3.62 -24.49 -8.82
C GLU A 735 4.10 -25.75 -8.13
N GLN A 736 4.47 -25.63 -6.87
CA GLN A 736 4.83 -26.76 -6.03
C GLN A 736 3.63 -27.11 -5.15
N LEU A 737 3.14 -28.32 -5.31
CA LEU A 737 2.06 -28.86 -4.48
C LEU A 737 2.56 -29.25 -3.08
N ASP A 738 1.64 -29.42 -2.13
CA ASP A 738 1.90 -29.80 -0.74
C ASP A 738 2.69 -31.12 -0.62
N ASP A 739 2.60 -32.00 -1.60
CA ASP A 739 3.35 -33.27 -1.66
C ASP A 739 4.79 -33.12 -2.20
N GLY A 740 5.19 -31.90 -2.61
CA GLY A 740 6.50 -31.60 -3.16
C GLY A 740 6.63 -31.90 -4.67
N THR A 741 5.56 -32.24 -5.37
CA THR A 741 5.53 -32.36 -6.85
C THR A 741 5.32 -30.97 -7.46
N GLU A 742 5.92 -30.77 -8.64
CA GLU A 742 5.79 -29.49 -9.39
C GLU A 742 4.86 -29.73 -10.58
N GLU A 743 3.82 -28.89 -10.69
CA GLU A 743 2.82 -28.94 -11.77
C GLU A 743 2.71 -27.60 -12.49
N PHE A 744 2.33 -27.62 -13.78
CA PHE A 744 1.96 -26.42 -14.51
C PHE A 744 0.47 -26.09 -14.24
N VAL A 745 0.21 -24.88 -13.74
CA VAL A 745 -1.14 -24.33 -13.51
C VAL A 745 -1.36 -23.16 -14.45
N LEU A 746 -2.58 -23.04 -14.99
CA LEU A 746 -2.93 -21.97 -15.90
C LEU A 746 -3.82 -20.94 -15.20
N TYR A 747 -3.47 -19.68 -15.34
CA TYR A 747 -4.27 -18.55 -14.88
C TYR A 747 -4.84 -17.80 -16.06
N THR A 748 -6.14 -17.50 -16.05
CA THR A 748 -6.82 -16.85 -17.18
C THR A 748 -7.27 -15.44 -16.81
N GLU A 749 -7.12 -14.52 -17.74
CA GLU A 749 -7.81 -13.23 -17.73
C GLU A 749 -9.11 -13.36 -18.50
N GLY A 750 -10.21 -13.35 -17.79
CA GLY A 750 -11.53 -13.68 -18.31
C GLY A 750 -12.06 -15.02 -17.81
N SER A 751 -13.36 -15.21 -17.83
CA SER A 751 -14.02 -16.44 -17.37
C SER A 751 -15.03 -16.97 -18.36
N ALA A 752 -14.93 -18.26 -18.66
CA ALA A 752 -15.89 -19.08 -19.40
C ALA A 752 -15.84 -20.51 -18.85
N PHE A 753 -16.14 -20.65 -17.57
CA PHE A 753 -15.87 -21.83 -16.77
C PHE A 753 -16.43 -23.13 -17.40
N GLY A 754 -17.69 -23.09 -17.90
CA GLY A 754 -18.31 -24.26 -18.53
C GLY A 754 -17.61 -24.75 -19.78
N ASP A 755 -17.07 -23.85 -20.61
CA ASP A 755 -16.39 -24.18 -21.83
C ASP A 755 -14.97 -24.69 -21.57
N VAL A 756 -14.27 -24.12 -20.56
CA VAL A 756 -12.95 -24.58 -20.14
C VAL A 756 -12.99 -25.98 -19.56
N LEU A 757 -13.99 -26.34 -18.75
CA LEU A 757 -14.15 -27.68 -18.20
C LEU A 757 -14.37 -28.78 -19.26
N ALA A 758 -14.76 -28.42 -20.51
CA ALA A 758 -14.97 -29.34 -21.60
C ALA A 758 -13.71 -29.58 -22.45
N ILE A 759 -12.60 -28.86 -22.19
CA ILE A 759 -11.36 -28.96 -22.94
C ILE A 759 -10.58 -30.18 -22.48
N GLU A 760 -10.04 -30.93 -23.46
CA GLU A 760 -9.19 -32.10 -23.22
C GLU A 760 -7.88 -31.65 -22.53
N GLY A 761 -7.50 -32.34 -21.45
CA GLY A 761 -6.31 -32.03 -20.65
C GLY A 761 -6.58 -31.13 -19.44
N VAL A 762 -7.82 -30.60 -19.26
CA VAL A 762 -8.21 -29.84 -18.08
C VAL A 762 -8.74 -30.78 -16.99
N ASP A 763 -8.21 -30.69 -15.80
CA ASP A 763 -8.75 -31.38 -14.61
C ASP A 763 -9.99 -30.60 -14.08
N ALA A 764 -11.17 -31.08 -14.53
CA ALA A 764 -12.44 -30.49 -14.14
C ALA A 764 -12.76 -30.61 -12.62
N SER A 765 -12.05 -31.46 -11.89
CA SER A 765 -12.27 -31.65 -10.44
C SER A 765 -11.55 -30.64 -9.58
N ARG A 766 -10.44 -30.08 -10.08
CA ARG A 766 -9.57 -29.13 -9.35
C ARG A 766 -9.73 -27.70 -9.86
N THR A 767 -10.16 -27.51 -11.12
CA THR A 767 -10.29 -26.19 -11.74
C THR A 767 -11.32 -25.32 -11.02
N THR A 768 -10.96 -24.07 -10.73
CA THR A 768 -11.78 -23.08 -10.02
C THR A 768 -11.97 -21.80 -10.81
N CYS A 769 -12.98 -21.01 -10.41
CA CYS A 769 -13.30 -19.72 -11.01
C CYS A 769 -13.72 -18.73 -9.92
N ASN A 770 -13.31 -17.49 -10.04
CA ASN A 770 -13.75 -16.44 -9.12
C ASN A 770 -15.17 -15.92 -9.37
N ASN A 771 -15.82 -16.33 -10.47
CA ASN A 771 -17.20 -15.98 -10.80
C ASN A 771 -18.19 -16.99 -10.19
N ILE A 772 -18.79 -16.63 -9.05
CA ILE A 772 -19.76 -17.47 -8.33
C ILE A 772 -20.99 -17.86 -9.15
N HIS A 773 -21.42 -17.02 -10.11
CA HIS A 773 -22.58 -17.31 -10.96
C HIS A 773 -22.27 -18.35 -12.04
N GLU A 774 -21.06 -18.38 -12.57
CA GLU A 774 -20.63 -19.44 -13.50
C GLU A 774 -20.50 -20.78 -12.79
N ILE A 775 -19.96 -20.77 -11.55
CA ILE A 775 -19.92 -21.98 -10.72
C ILE A 775 -21.34 -22.49 -10.45
N HIS A 776 -22.26 -21.59 -10.07
CA HIS A 776 -23.68 -21.96 -9.88
C HIS A 776 -24.30 -22.57 -11.14
N LYS A 777 -24.06 -21.96 -12.30
CA LYS A 777 -24.62 -22.42 -13.58
C LYS A 777 -24.13 -23.82 -13.98
N ASN A 778 -22.88 -24.13 -13.73
CA ASN A 778 -22.22 -25.36 -14.20
C ASN A 778 -22.20 -26.47 -13.15
N LEU A 779 -21.97 -26.15 -11.86
CA LEU A 779 -21.81 -27.11 -10.77
C LEU A 779 -22.96 -27.10 -9.75
N GLY A 780 -23.86 -26.12 -9.81
CA GLY A 780 -25.00 -25.99 -8.92
C GLY A 780 -24.79 -25.14 -7.69
N ILE A 781 -25.85 -25.04 -6.84
CA ILE A 781 -25.90 -24.06 -5.75
C ILE A 781 -24.95 -24.40 -4.59
N GLU A 782 -24.70 -25.66 -4.31
CA GLU A 782 -23.80 -26.08 -3.23
C GLU A 782 -22.35 -25.73 -3.56
N ALA A 783 -21.95 -25.93 -4.83
CA ALA A 783 -20.62 -25.50 -5.29
C ALA A 783 -20.46 -23.97 -5.23
N ALA A 784 -21.49 -23.23 -5.60
CA ALA A 784 -21.49 -21.78 -5.48
C ALA A 784 -21.40 -21.30 -4.02
N ARG A 785 -22.09 -22.01 -3.10
CA ARG A 785 -21.96 -21.76 -1.65
C ARG A 785 -20.51 -21.92 -1.17
N GLU A 786 -19.88 -23.01 -1.54
CA GLU A 786 -18.48 -23.28 -1.18
C GLU A 786 -17.55 -22.25 -1.81
N ALA A 787 -17.80 -21.86 -3.07
CA ALA A 787 -17.02 -20.82 -3.73
C ALA A 787 -17.13 -19.46 -3.03
N ILE A 788 -18.31 -19.07 -2.56
CA ILE A 788 -18.48 -17.82 -1.77
C ILE A 788 -17.66 -17.89 -0.48
N ILE A 789 -17.65 -19.04 0.20
CA ILE A 789 -16.87 -19.23 1.42
C ILE A 789 -15.38 -19.11 1.12
N ASN A 790 -14.88 -19.87 0.15
CA ASN A 790 -13.45 -19.92 -0.18
C ASN A 790 -12.95 -18.57 -0.69
N GLU A 791 -13.69 -17.90 -1.60
CA GLU A 791 -13.32 -16.56 -2.08
C GLU A 791 -13.30 -15.53 -0.96
N THR A 792 -14.26 -15.60 -0.01
CA THR A 792 -14.29 -14.69 1.14
C THR A 792 -13.12 -14.95 2.07
N VAL A 793 -12.81 -16.23 2.35
CA VAL A 793 -11.66 -16.62 3.19
C VAL A 793 -10.37 -16.18 2.55
N ASN A 794 -10.15 -16.53 1.27
CA ASN A 794 -8.94 -16.14 0.53
C ASN A 794 -8.75 -14.62 0.54
N THR A 795 -9.83 -13.85 0.30
CA THR A 795 -9.77 -12.38 0.31
C THR A 795 -9.39 -11.82 1.68
N LEU A 796 -9.83 -12.46 2.78
CA LEU A 796 -9.46 -12.05 4.14
C LEU A 796 -8.03 -12.49 4.49
N GLU A 797 -7.62 -13.71 4.13
CA GLU A 797 -6.26 -14.24 4.33
C GLU A 797 -5.22 -13.38 3.59
N GLU A 798 -5.50 -12.99 2.33
CA GLU A 798 -4.64 -12.08 1.55
C GLU A 798 -4.47 -10.71 2.21
N GLN A 799 -5.40 -10.32 3.08
CA GLN A 799 -5.35 -9.08 3.85
C GLN A 799 -4.74 -9.26 5.26
N GLY A 800 -4.19 -10.44 5.57
CA GLY A 800 -3.65 -10.74 6.90
C GLY A 800 -4.72 -10.89 7.99
N LEU A 801 -5.98 -11.18 7.62
CA LEU A 801 -7.12 -11.32 8.54
C LEU A 801 -7.49 -12.80 8.75
N ASP A 802 -6.50 -13.65 9.03
CA ASP A 802 -6.65 -15.11 9.20
C ASP A 802 -7.50 -15.48 10.42
N ASP A 803 -7.63 -14.59 11.40
CA ASP A 803 -8.32 -14.83 12.67
C ASP A 803 -9.85 -14.86 12.54
N VAL A 804 -10.44 -14.42 11.40
CA VAL A 804 -11.88 -14.41 11.20
C VAL A 804 -12.38 -15.84 11.03
N ASN A 805 -13.21 -16.31 11.96
CA ASN A 805 -13.70 -17.68 11.98
C ASN A 805 -14.54 -17.99 10.74
N VAL A 806 -14.15 -19.00 9.95
CA VAL A 806 -14.83 -19.46 8.73
C VAL A 806 -16.35 -19.70 8.91
N ARG A 807 -16.82 -19.99 10.12
CA ARG A 807 -18.24 -20.17 10.41
C ARG A 807 -19.06 -18.91 10.19
N HIS A 808 -18.46 -17.72 10.32
CA HIS A 808 -19.13 -16.46 10.02
C HIS A 808 -19.40 -16.33 8.52
N MET A 809 -18.42 -16.68 7.67
CA MET A 809 -18.59 -16.71 6.22
C MET A 809 -19.60 -17.78 5.78
N MET A 810 -19.57 -18.95 6.43
CA MET A 810 -20.58 -20.01 6.19
C MET A 810 -22.01 -19.52 6.42
N LEU A 811 -22.28 -18.73 7.49
CA LEU A 811 -23.60 -18.17 7.75
C LEU A 811 -24.03 -17.19 6.66
N VAL A 812 -23.11 -16.36 6.17
CA VAL A 812 -23.38 -15.42 5.08
C VAL A 812 -23.66 -16.17 3.78
N ALA A 813 -22.83 -17.15 3.41
CA ALA A 813 -23.02 -17.98 2.22
C ALA A 813 -24.32 -18.78 2.28
N ASP A 814 -24.66 -19.32 3.46
CA ASP A 814 -25.92 -20.07 3.66
C ASP A 814 -27.14 -19.19 3.42
N ILE A 815 -27.15 -17.96 3.93
CA ILE A 815 -28.33 -17.08 3.70
C ILE A 815 -28.39 -16.62 2.25
N MET A 816 -27.28 -16.43 1.55
CA MET A 816 -27.23 -16.04 0.15
C MET A 816 -27.73 -17.14 -0.80
N THR A 817 -27.60 -18.42 -0.41
CA THR A 817 -27.87 -19.59 -1.29
C THR A 817 -29.07 -20.42 -0.89
N ASN A 818 -29.72 -20.14 0.27
CA ASN A 818 -30.74 -21.00 0.85
C ASN A 818 -32.01 -21.20 -0.01
N ARG A 819 -32.25 -20.32 -0.99
CA ARG A 819 -33.39 -20.40 -1.91
C ARG A 819 -33.10 -21.17 -3.19
N GLY A 820 -31.89 -21.71 -3.34
CA GLY A 820 -31.44 -22.40 -4.56
C GLY A 820 -31.01 -21.45 -5.68
N THR A 821 -30.90 -20.16 -5.38
CA THR A 821 -30.39 -19.11 -6.25
C THR A 821 -29.46 -18.24 -5.43
N ILE A 822 -28.46 -17.62 -6.07
CA ILE A 822 -27.59 -16.67 -5.39
C ILE A 822 -28.33 -15.34 -5.27
N GLU A 823 -28.55 -14.89 -4.04
CA GLU A 823 -29.18 -13.60 -3.71
C GLU A 823 -28.18 -12.71 -3.00
N SER A 824 -28.09 -11.42 -3.38
CA SER A 824 -27.29 -10.43 -2.68
C SER A 824 -27.85 -10.15 -1.27
N ILE A 825 -27.01 -9.72 -0.34
CA ILE A 825 -27.45 -9.29 0.99
C ILE A 825 -28.10 -7.89 0.90
N GLY A 826 -27.70 -7.09 -0.09
CA GLY A 826 -28.12 -5.72 -0.30
C GLY A 826 -29.61 -5.51 -0.62
N ARG A 827 -29.94 -4.26 -1.02
CA ARG A 827 -31.34 -3.79 -1.28
C ARG A 827 -32.06 -4.55 -2.39
N HIS A 828 -31.32 -5.10 -3.34
CA HIS A 828 -31.88 -5.85 -4.47
C HIS A 828 -32.07 -7.34 -4.18
N GLY A 829 -31.59 -7.80 -3.03
CA GLY A 829 -31.66 -9.20 -2.60
C GLY A 829 -32.41 -9.36 -1.26
N ILE A 830 -31.74 -10.00 -0.31
CA ILE A 830 -32.32 -10.44 0.96
C ILE A 830 -32.87 -9.28 1.79
N SER A 831 -32.10 -8.18 1.92
CA SER A 831 -32.52 -7.02 2.73
C SER A 831 -33.75 -6.32 2.14
N GLY A 832 -33.86 -6.21 0.82
CA GLY A 832 -35.01 -5.61 0.14
C GLY A 832 -36.24 -6.49 0.08
N SER A 833 -36.11 -7.81 0.25
CA SER A 833 -37.19 -8.79 0.22
C SER A 833 -37.83 -9.05 1.61
N LYS A 834 -37.31 -8.41 2.69
CA LYS A 834 -37.87 -8.56 4.06
C LYS A 834 -39.32 -8.09 4.15
N ASP A 835 -40.14 -8.81 4.94
CA ASP A 835 -41.54 -8.43 5.20
C ASP A 835 -41.62 -7.16 6.03
N SER A 836 -40.69 -6.92 6.96
CA SER A 836 -40.66 -5.73 7.80
C SER A 836 -40.42 -4.45 6.98
N VAL A 837 -41.31 -3.47 7.14
CA VAL A 837 -41.21 -2.15 6.52
C VAL A 837 -40.10 -1.33 7.17
N LEU A 838 -39.97 -1.42 8.49
CA LEU A 838 -38.97 -0.68 9.26
C LEU A 838 -37.57 -1.18 8.95
N ALA A 839 -37.35 -2.50 8.83
CA ALA A 839 -36.07 -3.07 8.46
C ALA A 839 -35.64 -2.64 7.05
N ARG A 840 -36.56 -2.64 6.06
CA ARG A 840 -36.25 -2.14 4.70
C ARG A 840 -35.99 -0.64 4.69
N ALA A 841 -36.75 0.14 5.46
CA ALA A 841 -36.59 1.58 5.53
C ALA A 841 -35.30 2.00 6.22
N ALA A 842 -34.80 1.21 7.17
CA ALA A 842 -33.53 1.47 7.86
C ALA A 842 -32.31 1.21 6.95
N PHE A 843 -32.44 0.27 6.00
CA PHE A 843 -31.33 -0.10 5.12
C PHE A 843 -31.09 0.95 4.03
N GLU A 844 -32.14 1.31 3.25
CA GLU A 844 -32.04 2.33 2.18
C GLU A 844 -33.42 2.87 1.77
N VAL A 845 -33.44 4.03 1.12
CA VAL A 845 -34.63 4.66 0.52
C VAL A 845 -35.77 4.81 1.53
N THR A 846 -35.44 5.20 2.76
CA THR A 846 -36.31 5.28 3.95
C THR A 846 -37.67 5.92 3.65
N VAL A 847 -37.67 7.10 3.01
CA VAL A 847 -38.89 7.86 2.74
C VAL A 847 -39.86 7.10 1.85
N ASN A 848 -39.37 6.46 0.79
CA ASN A 848 -40.21 5.74 -0.15
C ASN A 848 -40.86 4.50 0.48
N HIS A 849 -40.12 3.76 1.30
CA HIS A 849 -40.64 2.59 2.01
C HIS A 849 -41.71 2.98 3.04
N LEU A 850 -41.45 4.04 3.83
CA LEU A 850 -42.41 4.53 4.82
C LEU A 850 -43.66 5.11 4.14
N LEU A 851 -43.50 5.88 3.05
CA LEU A 851 -44.62 6.44 2.28
C LEU A 851 -45.45 5.32 1.65
N SER A 852 -44.84 4.34 1.04
CA SER A 852 -45.51 3.17 0.45
C SER A 852 -46.30 2.40 1.54
N ALA A 853 -45.68 2.18 2.70
CA ALA A 853 -46.32 1.49 3.81
C ALA A 853 -47.54 2.28 4.35
N ALA A 854 -47.41 3.61 4.46
CA ALA A 854 -48.48 4.49 4.89
C ALA A 854 -49.67 4.49 3.91
N ILE A 855 -49.38 4.56 2.59
CA ILE A 855 -50.42 4.52 1.53
C ILE A 855 -51.16 3.19 1.52
N HIS A 856 -50.44 2.06 1.70
CA HIS A 856 -51.03 0.72 1.64
C HIS A 856 -51.51 0.19 2.99
N GLY A 857 -51.36 0.94 4.09
CA GLY A 857 -51.74 0.53 5.44
C GLY A 857 -50.98 -0.74 5.90
N LYS A 858 -49.72 -0.92 5.55
CA LYS A 858 -48.93 -2.08 5.96
C LYS A 858 -48.65 -2.05 7.47
N ALA A 859 -48.74 -3.22 8.12
CA ALA A 859 -48.38 -3.41 9.52
C ALA A 859 -47.02 -4.11 9.61
N ASP A 860 -46.17 -3.66 10.53
CA ASP A 860 -44.92 -4.31 10.90
C ASP A 860 -45.10 -5.16 12.16
N ARG A 861 -44.61 -6.40 12.14
CA ARG A 861 -44.74 -7.35 13.25
C ARG A 861 -43.65 -7.15 14.31
N LEU A 862 -42.60 -6.41 14.02
CA LEU A 862 -41.45 -6.17 14.89
C LEU A 862 -40.78 -7.50 15.33
N ASP A 863 -40.57 -8.40 14.38
CA ASP A 863 -39.99 -9.74 14.65
C ASP A 863 -38.47 -9.74 14.67
N GLY A 864 -37.82 -8.79 13.98
CA GLY A 864 -36.34 -8.72 13.82
C GLY A 864 -35.69 -7.71 14.78
N VAL A 865 -34.37 -7.60 14.66
CA VAL A 865 -33.54 -6.74 15.51
C VAL A 865 -33.72 -5.26 15.17
N ILE A 866 -33.58 -4.88 13.90
CA ILE A 866 -33.58 -3.48 13.44
C ILE A 866 -34.88 -2.76 13.81
N GLU A 867 -36.04 -3.36 13.51
CA GLU A 867 -37.34 -2.78 13.79
C GLU A 867 -37.61 -2.62 15.32
N ASN A 868 -37.12 -3.54 16.16
CA ASN A 868 -37.26 -3.42 17.60
C ASN A 868 -36.34 -2.34 18.17
N VAL A 869 -35.11 -2.19 17.65
CA VAL A 869 -34.20 -1.11 18.01
C VAL A 869 -34.81 0.25 17.65
N ILE A 870 -35.35 0.41 16.44
CA ILE A 870 -35.99 1.65 15.98
C ILE A 870 -37.11 2.08 16.90
N VAL A 871 -37.97 1.13 17.38
CA VAL A 871 -39.07 1.46 18.25
C VAL A 871 -38.72 1.44 19.74
N GLY A 872 -37.46 1.19 20.10
CA GLY A 872 -37.00 1.17 21.49
C GLY A 872 -37.53 0.00 22.32
N LYS A 873 -37.77 -1.16 21.68
CA LYS A 873 -38.23 -2.37 22.37
C LYS A 873 -37.08 -3.36 22.53
N PRO A 874 -37.08 -4.19 23.58
CA PRO A 874 -36.12 -5.29 23.70
C PRO A 874 -36.28 -6.27 22.53
N VAL A 875 -35.14 -6.72 22.02
CA VAL A 875 -35.07 -7.72 20.95
C VAL A 875 -35.29 -9.11 21.55
N SER A 876 -36.09 -9.96 20.89
CA SER A 876 -36.39 -11.32 21.36
C SER A 876 -35.35 -12.34 20.93
N ILE A 877 -34.06 -12.06 21.19
CA ILE A 877 -32.92 -12.97 20.98
C ILE A 877 -31.97 -12.90 22.17
N GLY A 878 -31.19 -13.95 22.39
CA GLY A 878 -30.26 -14.05 23.51
C GLY A 878 -30.96 -13.82 24.86
N THR A 879 -30.35 -13.00 25.71
CA THR A 879 -30.94 -12.64 27.02
C THR A 879 -32.24 -11.86 26.94
N GLY A 880 -32.55 -11.25 25.78
CA GLY A 880 -33.81 -10.50 25.55
C GLY A 880 -35.05 -11.40 25.44
N ASP A 881 -34.89 -12.69 25.12
CA ASP A 881 -36.01 -13.66 25.08
C ASP A 881 -36.24 -14.37 26.43
N VAL A 882 -35.35 -14.16 27.41
CA VAL A 882 -35.45 -14.76 28.74
C VAL A 882 -36.54 -14.06 29.53
N LYS A 883 -37.68 -14.74 29.72
CA LYS A 883 -38.81 -14.28 30.56
C LYS A 883 -38.60 -14.69 32.01
N LEU A 884 -38.11 -13.77 32.82
CA LEU A 884 -38.02 -13.98 34.25
C LEU A 884 -39.42 -14.02 34.88
N ARG A 885 -39.78 -15.15 35.48
CA ARG A 885 -40.98 -15.26 36.32
C ARG A 885 -40.53 -15.31 37.78
N MET A 886 -41.05 -14.39 38.61
CA MET A 886 -40.88 -14.50 40.06
C MET A 886 -41.66 -15.74 40.55
N GLY A 887 -40.97 -16.75 41.02
CA GLY A 887 -41.58 -17.84 41.77
C GLY A 887 -42.02 -17.32 43.12
N SER A 888 -43.26 -17.65 43.54
CA SER A 888 -43.70 -17.42 44.92
C SER A 888 -42.80 -18.27 45.83
N ILE A 889 -42.03 -17.62 46.70
CA ILE A 889 -41.37 -18.33 47.80
C ILE A 889 -42.46 -18.83 48.71
N SER A 890 -42.80 -20.12 48.66
CA SER A 890 -43.64 -20.74 49.67
C SER A 890 -42.83 -20.82 50.95
N THR A 891 -43.24 -20.15 51.96
CA THR A 891 -42.68 -20.16 53.33
C THR A 891 -42.99 -21.44 54.09
N ASP A 892 -43.53 -22.50 53.51
CA ASP A 892 -43.71 -23.78 54.11
C ASP A 892 -42.62 -24.79 53.76
N GLY A 893 -41.97 -25.28 54.80
CA GLY A 893 -40.80 -26.20 54.72
C GLY A 893 -41.20 -27.60 54.23
N GLY A 894 -41.42 -27.73 52.91
CA GLY A 894 -41.67 -29.00 52.23
C GLY A 894 -40.53 -29.27 51.19
N LYS A 895 -40.02 -30.48 51.26
CA LYS A 895 -38.94 -31.03 50.38
C LYS A 895 -39.08 -30.68 48.94
N PRO A 896 -37.94 -30.50 48.22
CA PRO A 896 -38.00 -30.32 46.78
C PRO A 896 -38.56 -31.58 46.12
N ALA A 897 -39.59 -31.39 45.27
CA ALA A 897 -39.99 -32.40 44.31
C ALA A 897 -39.01 -32.40 43.14
N ASP A 898 -38.42 -33.57 42.90
CA ASP A 898 -37.74 -33.89 41.64
C ASP A 898 -38.74 -33.73 40.47
N ASP A 899 -38.38 -32.90 39.52
CA ASP A 899 -38.72 -33.05 38.08
C ASP A 899 -37.75 -32.25 37.26
#